data_12f13330e94417da8336b655357f6d28
#
_entry.id   12f13330e94417da8336b655357f6d28
#
_cell.length_a   1.000
_cell.length_b   1.000
_cell.length_c   1.000
_cell.angle_alpha   90.00
_cell.angle_beta   90.00
_cell.angle_gamma   90.00
#
_symmetry.space_group_name_H-M   'P 1'
#
loop_
_entity.id
_entity.type
_entity.pdbx_description
1 polymer ?
#
loop_
_entity_poly.entity_id
_entity_poly.type
_entity_poly.pdbx_seq_one_letter_code
_entity_poly.pdbx_strand_id
1 'polypeptide(L)'
;MQAQHLASTLALWHLVRGQAVHQLLPPTYRDVWIEWSEAEKQKTEKKRIEKNKPREQFISRLLNTLKQQPTTCVSMTAEDPEDSWENLITEDDFQSLSFDKQKPVNLDSAKTIFKNLQSSSKFQKHLKDRQFLPVFQHKMRIIETLRKHRVVVVAGETGSGKSTQIPQFLLEDLLSSANPKCNIVCTQPRRISAVSLATRVCEELGCEDGPGGKNSLCGYQIRLETKVGESCRLLYCTTGVLLRKLQQDGLLTSVTHVIVDEVHERSVQSDFLLIILKEIMQKRSNLNLILMSATVDSDKFANYFGHCPVINIPGRIYPVQVLHLEDVIEATGYVLEKDSEYYQPFSEEEEEINLTVTDKGGRTYQHQEYFVKGLIPSQNLTPELEQYSVRTRHAIQCMHPTKINVDLILELISHLERSSQYRAIDGAVLVFLPGLAHIQHLFDLLTTDKMFQDRKRYKVIALHSILSSQDQAAAFTVPPPGVRKIVLATNIAETGITIPDVVFVIDAGKTKENRYRESSQMSSLVETFISKANALQRQGRAGRVREGFCFRLYTKARYDSFIDYSVPEILRVPLEELCLHIMKCNHGSPEDFLARALDPPQIQVISNAMNLLRKIGACEINKPELTPLGQHLAALPVNVKIGKMLIFGAIFGCLEPVAIIAAAMTEKSPFVTPVNGKDEANLAKAAMSLSNSDHLTIYNAYLGWKNVRSDGYRAEMAYCKKHFLSRTALLTMEDVKQELIKLMEAVGFVSPRSRRTKNQSCNSGSLPEYNKQSLSNQEVPLLKAVLTAGLYDNIGKIIYTPSVDIADKVICSIETAQGKAQPHPSSINRDLQTNGWILYQEKVKYSKIYVRETTLISPFPILLFGGEIEVMHRERLLSVDGWIHFQAPVRTGIIFKELRALIDSVLLKKLEDPKMSIENDEIIQLIVKLIKTENSD
;
A
#
# COMPACT_ATOMS: atom_id res chain seq x y z
N MET A 1 -60.40 -12.87 28.02
CA MET A 1 -59.63 -11.80 27.47
C MET A 1 -58.18 -11.80 28.04
N GLN A 2 -57.95 -11.66 29.35
CA GLN A 2 -56.53 -11.65 29.85
C GLN A 2 -55.70 -12.88 29.47
N ALA A 3 -56.27 -14.09 29.55
CA ALA A 3 -55.58 -15.32 29.15
C ALA A 3 -55.22 -15.37 27.64
N GLN A 4 -56.07 -14.81 26.79
CA GLN A 4 -55.80 -14.72 25.35
C GLN A 4 -54.69 -13.72 25.04
N HIS A 5 -54.67 -12.57 25.72
CA HIS A 5 -53.63 -11.59 25.58
C HIS A 5 -52.25 -12.12 26.07
N LEU A 6 -52.24 -12.86 27.19
CA LEU A 6 -51.02 -13.49 27.72
C LEU A 6 -50.48 -14.57 26.77
N ALA A 7 -51.35 -15.39 26.19
CA ALA A 7 -51.00 -16.40 25.19
C ALA A 7 -50.46 -15.76 23.90
N SER A 8 -51.06 -14.63 23.47
CA SER A 8 -50.55 -13.86 22.31
C SER A 8 -49.18 -13.23 22.59
N THR A 9 -48.97 -12.71 23.81
CA THR A 9 -47.67 -12.16 24.24
C THR A 9 -46.60 -13.25 24.30
N LEU A 10 -46.93 -14.44 24.76
CA LEU A 10 -46.03 -15.59 24.79
C LEU A 10 -45.69 -16.10 23.39
N ALA A 11 -46.68 -16.17 22.51
CA ALA A 11 -46.45 -16.52 21.11
C ALA A 11 -45.54 -15.49 20.40
N LEU A 12 -45.78 -14.20 20.63
CA LEU A 12 -44.98 -13.12 20.13
C LEU A 12 -43.53 -13.20 20.66
N TRP A 13 -43.36 -13.49 21.95
CA TRP A 13 -42.06 -13.66 22.58
C TRP A 13 -41.25 -14.83 21.98
N HIS A 14 -41.92 -15.92 21.59
CA HIS A 14 -41.27 -17.04 20.91
C HIS A 14 -40.91 -16.76 19.44
N LEU A 15 -41.76 -16.01 18.73
CA LEU A 15 -41.56 -15.71 17.31
C LEU A 15 -40.51 -14.62 17.04
N VAL A 16 -40.42 -13.65 17.97
CA VAL A 16 -39.59 -12.42 17.75
C VAL A 16 -38.51 -12.33 18.84
N ARG A 17 -37.85 -13.46 19.12
CA ARG A 17 -36.79 -13.52 20.13
C ARG A 17 -35.67 -12.54 19.81
N GLY A 18 -35.27 -11.75 20.81
CA GLY A 18 -34.16 -10.81 20.72
C GLY A 18 -34.47 -9.43 20.12
N GLN A 19 -35.68 -9.19 19.68
CA GLN A 19 -36.14 -7.85 19.26
C GLN A 19 -36.81 -7.09 20.38
N ALA A 20 -36.71 -5.76 20.40
CA ALA A 20 -37.25 -4.88 21.47
C ALA A 20 -38.75 -4.62 21.36
N VAL A 21 -39.53 -5.61 20.93
CA VAL A 21 -40.98 -5.50 20.67
C VAL A 21 -41.78 -5.26 21.95
N HIS A 22 -41.20 -5.56 23.10
CA HIS A 22 -41.87 -5.34 24.43
C HIS A 22 -42.24 -3.88 24.64
N GLN A 23 -41.61 -2.92 24.00
CA GLN A 23 -41.93 -1.48 24.14
C GLN A 23 -43.29 -1.13 23.53
N LEU A 24 -43.80 -1.94 22.61
CA LEU A 24 -45.10 -1.76 21.97
C LEU A 24 -46.25 -2.43 22.78
N LEU A 25 -45.92 -3.21 23.79
CA LEU A 25 -46.91 -3.90 24.62
C LEU A 25 -47.42 -2.96 25.70
N PRO A 26 -48.71 -3.11 26.09
CA PRO A 26 -49.25 -2.45 27.28
C PRO A 26 -48.40 -2.75 28.54
N PRO A 27 -48.31 -1.83 29.51
CA PRO A 27 -47.41 -1.93 30.66
C PRO A 27 -47.47 -3.30 31.38
N THR A 28 -48.66 -3.83 31.62
CA THR A 28 -48.87 -5.11 32.30
C THR A 28 -48.30 -6.32 31.57
N TYR A 29 -48.19 -6.30 30.23
CA TYR A 29 -47.61 -7.39 29.43
C TYR A 29 -46.15 -7.14 29.12
N ARG A 30 -45.71 -5.88 29.19
CA ARG A 30 -44.30 -5.49 29.09
C ARG A 30 -43.49 -6.04 30.25
N ASP A 31 -44.01 -5.91 31.47
CA ASP A 31 -43.34 -6.40 32.67
C ASP A 31 -43.16 -7.94 32.61
N VAL A 32 -44.19 -8.66 32.18
CA VAL A 32 -44.14 -10.11 31.99
C VAL A 32 -43.11 -10.51 30.91
N TRP A 33 -43.03 -9.74 29.83
CA TRP A 33 -42.02 -9.97 28.78
C TRP A 33 -40.60 -9.77 29.31
N ILE A 34 -40.37 -8.72 30.07
CA ILE A 34 -39.07 -8.42 30.68
C ILE A 34 -38.67 -9.55 31.62
N GLU A 35 -39.61 -9.99 32.49
CA GLU A 35 -39.40 -11.11 33.43
C GLU A 35 -39.00 -12.41 32.71
N TRP A 36 -39.69 -12.76 31.63
CA TRP A 36 -39.31 -13.94 30.80
C TRP A 36 -37.95 -13.78 30.16
N SER A 37 -37.66 -12.58 29.65
CA SER A 37 -36.36 -12.28 29.01
C SER A 37 -35.21 -12.35 29.99
N GLU A 38 -35.39 -11.87 31.21
CA GLU A 38 -34.42 -11.96 32.30
C GLU A 38 -34.23 -13.40 32.79
N ALA A 39 -35.28 -14.17 32.91
CA ALA A 39 -35.24 -15.58 33.29
C ALA A 39 -34.48 -16.41 32.24
N GLU A 40 -34.66 -16.12 30.92
CA GLU A 40 -33.94 -16.80 29.85
C GLU A 40 -32.46 -16.38 29.80
N LYS A 41 -32.19 -15.11 30.03
CA LYS A 41 -30.80 -14.63 30.17
C LYS A 41 -30.05 -15.29 31.30
N GLN A 42 -30.70 -15.40 32.48
CA GLN A 42 -30.12 -16.11 33.62
C GLN A 42 -29.93 -17.61 33.36
N LYS A 43 -30.85 -18.25 32.64
CA LYS A 43 -30.74 -19.66 32.27
C LYS A 43 -29.62 -19.90 31.26
N THR A 44 -29.46 -18.99 30.31
CA THR A 44 -28.37 -19.03 29.32
C THR A 44 -27.04 -18.77 29.98
N GLU A 45 -26.95 -17.82 30.91
CA GLU A 45 -25.74 -17.52 31.66
C GLU A 45 -25.32 -18.67 32.57
N LYS A 46 -26.28 -19.32 33.27
CA LYS A 46 -26.00 -20.53 34.06
C LYS A 46 -25.44 -21.65 33.18
N LYS A 47 -26.05 -21.91 32.00
CA LYS A 47 -25.53 -22.92 31.03
C LYS A 47 -24.12 -22.55 30.54
N ARG A 48 -23.83 -21.27 30.31
CA ARG A 48 -22.51 -20.80 29.90
C ARG A 48 -21.48 -21.02 30.99
N ILE A 49 -21.81 -20.73 32.26
CA ILE A 49 -20.93 -20.96 33.41
C ILE A 49 -20.65 -22.47 33.58
N GLU A 50 -21.69 -23.33 33.52
CA GLU A 50 -21.52 -24.77 33.61
C GLU A 50 -20.67 -25.34 32.48
N LYS A 51 -20.81 -24.84 31.25
CA LYS A 51 -20.04 -25.26 30.09
C LYS A 51 -18.54 -24.87 30.20
N ASN A 52 -18.27 -23.73 30.83
CA ASN A 52 -16.87 -23.23 30.98
C ASN A 52 -16.13 -23.89 32.16
N LYS A 53 -16.81 -24.43 33.12
CA LYS A 53 -16.23 -25.07 34.30
C LYS A 53 -15.25 -26.20 34.00
N PRO A 54 -15.52 -27.13 33.03
CA PRO A 54 -14.55 -28.13 32.63
C PRO A 54 -13.27 -27.55 32.01
N ARG A 55 -13.37 -26.44 31.26
CA ARG A 55 -12.24 -25.75 30.63
C ARG A 55 -11.31 -25.14 31.69
N GLU A 56 -11.86 -24.44 32.66
CA GLU A 56 -11.11 -23.86 33.79
C GLU A 56 -10.38 -24.95 34.60
N GLN A 57 -11.04 -26.06 34.86
CA GLN A 57 -10.44 -27.19 35.55
C GLN A 57 -9.32 -27.83 34.77
N PHE A 58 -9.46 -27.98 33.44
CA PHE A 58 -8.45 -28.54 32.56
C PHE A 58 -7.21 -27.63 32.50
N ILE A 59 -7.38 -26.35 32.28
CA ILE A 59 -6.29 -25.37 32.24
C ILE A 59 -5.54 -25.33 33.58
N SER A 60 -6.26 -25.32 34.72
CA SER A 60 -5.67 -25.33 36.05
C SER A 60 -4.84 -26.60 36.31
N ARG A 61 -5.31 -27.77 35.88
CA ARG A 61 -4.57 -29.03 36.00
C ARG A 61 -3.27 -28.98 35.17
N LEU A 62 -3.33 -28.52 33.94
CA LEU A 62 -2.18 -28.44 33.05
C LEU A 62 -1.13 -27.45 33.58
N LEU A 63 -1.53 -26.27 34.04
CA LEU A 63 -0.63 -25.29 34.64
C LEU A 63 0.07 -25.84 35.88
N ASN A 64 -0.65 -26.61 36.71
CA ASN A 64 -0.04 -27.26 37.88
C ASN A 64 0.95 -28.34 37.49
N THR A 65 0.68 -29.12 36.41
CA THR A 65 1.60 -30.11 35.89
C THR A 65 2.86 -29.50 35.33
N LEU A 66 2.72 -28.38 34.56
CA LEU A 66 3.87 -27.66 34.00
C LEU A 66 4.74 -26.97 35.08
N LYS A 67 4.13 -26.47 36.16
CA LYS A 67 4.87 -25.90 37.32
C LYS A 67 5.59 -26.94 38.17
N GLN A 68 5.16 -28.18 38.12
CA GLN A 68 5.76 -29.30 38.88
C GLN A 68 6.88 -30.01 38.13
N GLN A 69 7.05 -29.79 36.85
CA GLN A 69 8.21 -30.27 36.12
C GLN A 69 9.46 -29.51 36.58
N PRO A 70 10.50 -30.20 37.11
CA PRO A 70 11.73 -29.50 37.48
C PRO A 70 12.33 -28.90 36.22
N THR A 71 12.55 -27.59 36.20
CA THR A 71 13.41 -26.91 35.26
C THR A 71 14.80 -27.50 35.44
N THR A 72 15.14 -28.51 34.70
CA THR A 72 16.53 -28.96 34.51
C THR A 72 17.21 -27.77 33.81
N CYS A 73 17.80 -26.89 34.63
CA CYS A 73 18.82 -25.99 34.18
C CYS A 73 19.99 -26.87 33.69
N VAL A 74 19.97 -27.19 32.42
CA VAL A 74 21.18 -27.61 31.75
C VAL A 74 22.00 -26.34 31.65
N SER A 75 23.04 -26.27 32.51
CA SER A 75 24.10 -25.30 32.38
C SER A 75 24.81 -25.62 31.05
N MET A 76 24.37 -24.98 29.98
CA MET A 76 25.15 -24.95 28.76
C MET A 76 26.29 -23.94 29.01
N THR A 77 27.47 -24.47 29.09
CA THR A 77 28.72 -23.75 28.94
C THR A 77 28.63 -22.84 27.72
N ALA A 78 28.97 -21.59 27.92
CA ALA A 78 29.06 -20.61 26.89
C ALA A 78 30.02 -21.11 25.79
N GLU A 79 29.48 -21.49 24.68
CA GLU A 79 30.14 -21.52 23.38
C GLU A 79 29.60 -20.35 22.57
N ASP A 80 30.53 -19.66 21.91
CA ASP A 80 30.40 -18.35 21.30
C ASP A 80 29.14 -18.17 20.41
N PRO A 81 28.46 -17.00 20.46
CA PRO A 81 27.24 -16.76 19.69
C PRO A 81 27.48 -16.31 18.23
N GLU A 82 28.61 -16.60 17.63
CA GLU A 82 28.93 -16.08 16.28
C GLU A 82 28.35 -16.86 15.09
N ASP A 83 27.70 -18.02 15.29
CA ASP A 83 27.35 -18.89 14.16
C ASP A 83 25.84 -19.02 13.81
N SER A 84 24.92 -18.21 14.36
CA SER A 84 23.49 -18.52 14.17
C SER A 84 22.74 -17.72 13.14
N TRP A 85 23.30 -16.66 12.57
CA TRP A 85 22.57 -15.75 11.69
C TRP A 85 22.84 -15.90 10.17
N GLU A 86 24.00 -16.48 9.81
CA GLU A 86 24.42 -16.58 8.41
C GLU A 86 23.80 -17.78 7.65
N ASN A 87 23.23 -18.76 8.36
CA ASN A 87 22.74 -20.01 7.77
C ASN A 87 21.23 -20.07 7.52
N LEU A 88 20.48 -18.96 7.69
CA LEU A 88 19.01 -18.94 7.60
C LEU A 88 18.46 -18.62 6.20
N ILE A 89 19.32 -18.34 5.26
CA ILE A 89 18.96 -18.15 3.84
C ILE A 89 19.78 -19.17 3.07
N THR A 90 19.13 -19.99 2.25
CA THR A 90 19.82 -21.03 1.48
C THR A 90 20.90 -20.40 0.61
N GLU A 91 22.08 -21.03 0.55
CA GLU A 91 23.25 -20.54 -0.21
C GLU A 91 22.93 -20.22 -1.67
N ASP A 92 21.93 -20.82 -2.28
CA ASP A 92 21.52 -20.58 -3.66
C ASP A 92 20.77 -19.25 -3.87
N ASP A 93 19.98 -18.78 -2.89
CA ASP A 93 19.33 -17.46 -2.96
C ASP A 93 20.28 -16.31 -2.58
N PHE A 94 21.31 -16.61 -1.77
CA PHE A 94 22.39 -15.65 -1.44
C PHE A 94 23.43 -15.50 -2.54
N GLN A 95 23.69 -16.55 -3.32
CA GLN A 95 24.62 -16.46 -4.43
C GLN A 95 24.12 -15.48 -5.53
N SER A 96 22.80 -15.29 -5.63
CA SER A 96 22.23 -14.28 -6.53
C SER A 96 22.26 -12.86 -5.96
N LEU A 97 22.47 -12.69 -4.65
CA LEU A 97 22.43 -11.39 -3.95
C LEU A 97 23.84 -10.86 -3.58
N SER A 98 24.86 -11.70 -3.55
CA SER A 98 26.21 -11.30 -3.15
C SER A 98 27.06 -10.87 -4.34
N PHE A 99 27.24 -9.57 -4.48
CA PHE A 99 28.32 -8.99 -5.29
C PHE A 99 29.70 -9.38 -4.74
N ASP A 100 29.81 -9.88 -3.50
CA ASP A 100 31.07 -10.11 -2.79
C ASP A 100 31.70 -11.51 -2.96
N LYS A 101 30.99 -12.50 -3.49
CA LYS A 101 31.60 -13.78 -3.91
C LYS A 101 32.06 -13.79 -5.37
N GLN A 102 32.07 -12.62 -6.01
CA GLN A 102 32.78 -12.54 -7.27
C GLN A 102 34.28 -12.72 -6.99
N LYS A 103 34.88 -13.80 -7.49
CA LYS A 103 36.32 -13.92 -7.73
C LYS A 103 36.84 -12.57 -8.16
N PRO A 104 38.07 -12.15 -7.82
CA PRO A 104 38.62 -10.85 -8.25
C PRO A 104 38.39 -10.70 -9.74
N VAL A 105 37.36 -9.94 -10.08
CA VAL A 105 36.88 -9.84 -11.46
C VAL A 105 37.97 -9.13 -12.25
N ASN A 106 38.47 -9.81 -13.25
CA ASN A 106 39.52 -9.32 -14.12
C ASN A 106 39.02 -8.03 -14.80
N LEU A 107 39.47 -6.88 -14.32
CA LEU A 107 39.10 -5.57 -14.84
C LEU A 107 39.48 -5.43 -16.32
N ASP A 108 40.54 -6.14 -16.73
CA ASP A 108 40.99 -6.19 -18.09
C ASP A 108 39.96 -6.79 -19.04
N SER A 109 39.13 -7.72 -18.52
CA SER A 109 37.99 -8.27 -19.27
C SER A 109 36.89 -7.20 -19.53
N ALA A 110 36.53 -6.37 -18.57
CA ALA A 110 35.52 -5.31 -18.74
C ALA A 110 36.05 -4.22 -19.71
N LYS A 111 37.34 -3.85 -19.64
CA LYS A 111 37.98 -2.93 -20.60
C LYS A 111 38.00 -3.49 -22.01
N THR A 112 38.32 -4.77 -22.17
CA THR A 112 38.31 -5.45 -23.47
C THR A 112 36.91 -5.50 -24.05
N ILE A 113 35.91 -5.87 -23.23
CA ILE A 113 34.48 -5.87 -23.64
C ILE A 113 34.09 -4.46 -24.11
N PHE A 114 34.41 -3.43 -23.34
CA PHE A 114 34.08 -2.05 -23.71
C PHE A 114 34.72 -1.59 -25.02
N LYS A 115 35.98 -1.90 -25.23
CA LYS A 115 36.68 -1.61 -26.52
C LYS A 115 36.00 -2.30 -27.69
N ASN A 116 35.61 -3.57 -27.52
CA ASN A 116 34.92 -4.33 -28.55
C ASN A 116 33.51 -3.74 -28.84
N LEU A 117 32.78 -3.32 -27.81
CA LEU A 117 31.50 -2.66 -27.98
C LEU A 117 31.63 -1.32 -28.71
N GLN A 118 32.63 -0.49 -28.36
CA GLN A 118 32.89 0.79 -29.04
C GLN A 118 33.12 0.65 -30.54
N SER A 119 33.73 -0.44 -30.98
CA SER A 119 33.97 -0.72 -32.39
C SER A 119 32.75 -1.27 -33.15
N SER A 120 31.69 -1.60 -32.45
CA SER A 120 30.47 -2.14 -33.06
C SER A 120 29.67 -1.09 -33.83
N SER A 121 29.08 -1.48 -34.96
CA SER A 121 28.25 -0.59 -35.79
C SER A 121 27.02 -0.08 -35.05
N LYS A 122 26.45 -0.88 -34.13
CA LYS A 122 25.33 -0.50 -33.27
C LYS A 122 25.72 0.64 -32.34
N PHE A 123 26.84 0.52 -31.62
CA PHE A 123 27.33 1.57 -30.74
C PHE A 123 27.52 2.90 -31.50
N GLN A 124 28.16 2.84 -32.67
CA GLN A 124 28.46 4.03 -33.49
C GLN A 124 27.16 4.70 -33.99
N LYS A 125 26.16 3.94 -34.33
CA LYS A 125 24.82 4.46 -34.70
C LYS A 125 24.18 5.20 -33.53
N HIS A 126 24.09 4.56 -32.37
CA HIS A 126 23.52 5.19 -31.19
C HIS A 126 24.33 6.35 -30.65
N LEU A 127 25.68 6.34 -30.82
CA LEU A 127 26.51 7.46 -30.41
C LEU A 127 26.13 8.76 -31.14
N LYS A 128 25.78 8.70 -32.41
CA LYS A 128 25.30 9.86 -33.17
C LYS A 128 24.01 10.41 -32.55
N ASP A 129 23.06 9.54 -32.20
CA ASP A 129 21.81 9.95 -31.56
C ASP A 129 22.04 10.54 -30.15
N ARG A 130 22.96 9.94 -29.38
CA ARG A 130 23.37 10.41 -28.04
C ARG A 130 23.99 11.80 -28.07
N GLN A 131 24.77 12.13 -29.10
CA GLN A 131 25.44 13.44 -29.26
C GLN A 131 24.45 14.60 -29.40
N PHE A 132 23.22 14.35 -29.85
CA PHE A 132 22.17 15.35 -29.97
C PHE A 132 21.45 15.63 -28.61
N LEU A 133 21.70 14.83 -27.60
CA LEU A 133 21.07 15.04 -26.28
C LEU A 133 21.72 16.25 -25.57
N PRO A 134 20.90 17.10 -24.91
CA PRO A 134 21.43 18.31 -24.22
C PRO A 134 22.54 18.00 -23.21
N VAL A 135 22.41 16.90 -22.45
CA VAL A 135 23.40 16.51 -21.45
C VAL A 135 24.77 16.18 -22.06
N PHE A 136 24.80 15.77 -23.33
CA PHE A 136 26.07 15.39 -24.00
C PHE A 136 27.01 16.57 -24.17
N GLN A 137 26.48 17.77 -24.40
CA GLN A 137 27.24 18.99 -24.47
C GLN A 137 27.96 19.34 -23.15
N HIS A 138 27.40 18.88 -22.03
CA HIS A 138 27.94 19.08 -20.68
C HIS A 138 28.84 17.94 -20.19
N LYS A 139 29.11 16.91 -21.03
CA LYS A 139 29.88 15.71 -20.66
C LYS A 139 31.22 16.05 -19.99
N MET A 140 32.04 16.88 -20.61
CA MET A 140 33.36 17.25 -20.06
C MET A 140 33.23 17.97 -18.73
N ARG A 141 32.33 18.94 -18.65
CA ARG A 141 32.07 19.70 -17.40
C ARG A 141 31.61 18.77 -16.25
N ILE A 142 30.73 17.82 -16.52
CA ILE A 142 30.28 16.84 -15.53
C ILE A 142 31.46 16.00 -15.02
N ILE A 143 32.23 15.42 -15.91
CA ILE A 143 33.37 14.57 -15.55
C ILE A 143 34.44 15.37 -14.77
N GLU A 144 34.78 16.57 -15.20
CA GLU A 144 35.76 17.43 -14.51
C GLU A 144 35.28 17.83 -13.13
N THR A 145 33.97 18.15 -12.98
CA THR A 145 33.41 18.50 -11.70
C THR A 145 33.42 17.30 -10.73
N LEU A 146 33.11 16.10 -11.24
CA LEU A 146 33.12 14.85 -10.44
C LEU A 146 34.53 14.43 -10.01
N ARG A 147 35.55 14.79 -10.78
CA ARG A 147 36.95 14.55 -10.39
C ARG A 147 37.43 15.49 -9.26
N LYS A 148 36.85 16.70 -9.17
CA LYS A 148 37.17 17.70 -8.16
C LYS A 148 36.31 17.60 -6.90
N HIS A 149 35.07 17.16 -7.03
CA HIS A 149 34.09 17.14 -5.97
C HIS A 149 33.47 15.77 -5.81
N ARG A 150 33.41 15.30 -4.59
CA ARG A 150 32.86 13.97 -4.26
C ARG A 150 31.32 13.91 -4.33
N VAL A 151 30.67 15.05 -4.17
CA VAL A 151 29.22 15.19 -4.29
C VAL A 151 28.91 16.21 -5.33
N VAL A 152 28.03 15.89 -6.26
CA VAL A 152 27.59 16.79 -7.34
C VAL A 152 26.08 16.64 -7.52
N VAL A 153 25.39 17.76 -7.65
CA VAL A 153 23.99 17.79 -8.04
C VAL A 153 23.89 18.10 -9.52
N VAL A 154 23.19 17.29 -10.27
CA VAL A 154 22.89 17.54 -11.67
C VAL A 154 21.40 17.81 -11.83
N ALA A 155 21.07 19.07 -12.03
CA ALA A 155 19.73 19.54 -12.28
C ALA A 155 19.49 19.67 -13.79
N GLY A 156 18.34 19.24 -14.25
CA GLY A 156 17.99 19.37 -15.65
C GLY A 156 16.60 18.88 -15.93
N GLU A 157 15.98 19.44 -16.94
CA GLU A 157 14.62 19.07 -17.33
C GLU A 157 14.50 17.60 -17.77
N THR A 158 13.28 17.07 -17.69
CA THR A 158 13.00 15.74 -18.19
C THR A 158 13.25 15.65 -19.70
N GLY A 159 13.87 14.56 -20.16
CA GLY A 159 14.21 14.40 -21.58
C GLY A 159 15.60 14.95 -21.96
N SER A 160 16.33 15.62 -21.07
CA SER A 160 17.72 16.06 -21.32
C SER A 160 18.73 14.92 -21.46
N GLY A 161 18.34 13.68 -21.13
CA GLY A 161 19.17 12.49 -21.21
C GLY A 161 19.97 12.16 -19.93
N LYS A 162 19.75 12.84 -18.80
CA LYS A 162 20.47 12.61 -17.53
C LYS A 162 20.55 11.14 -17.14
N SER A 163 19.40 10.49 -16.98
CA SER A 163 19.28 9.14 -16.44
C SER A 163 19.95 8.05 -17.30
N THR A 164 20.08 8.28 -18.61
CA THR A 164 20.77 7.37 -19.54
C THR A 164 22.23 7.72 -19.73
N GLN A 165 22.56 9.01 -19.87
CA GLN A 165 23.90 9.42 -20.33
C GLN A 165 24.91 9.62 -19.20
N ILE A 166 24.51 10.20 -18.05
CA ILE A 166 25.45 10.45 -16.95
C ILE A 166 26.07 9.14 -16.44
N PRO A 167 25.30 8.06 -16.18
CA PRO A 167 25.89 6.77 -15.81
C PRO A 167 26.84 6.21 -16.86
N GLN A 168 26.53 6.41 -18.17
CA GLN A 168 27.41 5.98 -19.27
C GLN A 168 28.67 6.82 -19.34
N PHE A 169 28.62 8.14 -19.14
CA PHE A 169 29.81 9.01 -19.14
C PHE A 169 30.81 8.58 -18.05
N LEU A 170 30.27 8.26 -16.85
CA LEU A 170 31.10 7.73 -15.77
C LEU A 170 31.71 6.38 -16.11
N LEU A 171 30.89 5.47 -16.67
CA LEU A 171 31.36 4.15 -17.10
C LEU A 171 32.48 4.29 -18.14
N GLU A 172 32.29 5.15 -19.15
CA GLU A 172 33.27 5.43 -20.18
C GLU A 172 34.56 6.03 -19.62
N ASP A 173 34.49 7.01 -18.72
CA ASP A 173 35.64 7.66 -18.10
C ASP A 173 36.45 6.70 -17.22
N LEU A 174 35.75 5.94 -16.36
CA LEU A 174 36.39 4.99 -15.44
C LEU A 174 37.04 3.81 -16.15
N LEU A 175 36.44 3.28 -17.22
CA LEU A 175 37.01 2.18 -17.99
C LEU A 175 38.19 2.66 -18.89
N SER A 176 38.21 3.94 -19.27
CA SER A 176 39.29 4.53 -20.04
C SER A 176 40.46 4.95 -19.16
N SER A 177 40.24 5.16 -17.86
CA SER A 177 41.28 5.55 -16.91
C SER A 177 42.11 4.36 -16.44
N ALA A 178 43.32 4.65 -15.92
CA ALA A 178 44.20 3.63 -15.31
C ALA A 178 43.67 3.08 -13.97
N ASN A 179 42.60 3.62 -13.42
CA ASN A 179 42.08 3.28 -12.10
C ASN A 179 41.33 1.94 -12.11
N PRO A 180 41.71 0.96 -11.27
CA PRO A 180 41.20 -0.41 -11.36
C PRO A 180 39.80 -0.63 -10.76
N LYS A 181 39.13 0.37 -10.20
CA LYS A 181 37.87 0.21 -9.54
C LYS A 181 36.74 0.96 -10.24
N CYS A 182 35.84 0.22 -10.87
CA CYS A 182 34.63 0.75 -11.48
C CYS A 182 33.43 -0.09 -11.05
N ASN A 183 32.61 0.45 -10.18
CA ASN A 183 31.35 -0.15 -9.80
C ASN A 183 30.36 0.99 -9.50
N ILE A 184 29.43 1.19 -10.43
CA ILE A 184 28.47 2.29 -10.41
C ILE A 184 27.09 1.73 -10.09
N VAL A 185 26.43 2.30 -9.11
CA VAL A 185 25.04 1.98 -8.76
C VAL A 185 24.15 3.19 -9.00
N CYS A 186 23.12 3.04 -9.82
CA CYS A 186 22.15 4.07 -10.14
C CYS A 186 20.78 3.68 -9.59
N THR A 187 20.27 4.42 -8.60
CA THR A 187 18.95 4.14 -8.01
C THR A 187 17.85 4.82 -8.77
N GLN A 188 16.72 4.13 -8.86
CA GLN A 188 15.48 4.60 -9.46
C GLN A 188 14.31 4.42 -8.47
N PRO A 189 13.37 5.37 -8.37
CA PRO A 189 12.23 5.22 -7.46
C PRO A 189 11.25 4.12 -7.91
N ARG A 190 11.21 3.80 -9.19
CA ARG A 190 10.23 2.89 -9.79
C ARG A 190 10.89 1.69 -10.46
N ARG A 191 10.27 0.48 -10.32
CA ARG A 191 10.75 -0.76 -10.94
C ARG A 191 10.88 -0.64 -12.45
N ILE A 192 9.86 -0.10 -13.12
CA ILE A 192 9.85 0.06 -14.59
C ILE A 192 10.98 0.97 -15.06
N SER A 193 11.22 2.06 -14.33
CA SER A 193 12.33 2.98 -14.69
C SER A 193 13.67 2.27 -14.63
N ALA A 194 13.93 1.46 -13.60
CA ALA A 194 15.18 0.71 -13.49
C ALA A 194 15.37 -0.28 -14.65
N VAL A 195 14.31 -1.03 -15.01
CA VAL A 195 14.35 -2.02 -16.09
C VAL A 195 14.51 -1.34 -17.46
N SER A 196 13.66 -0.34 -17.74
CA SER A 196 13.67 0.34 -19.06
C SER A 196 14.96 1.11 -19.31
N LEU A 197 15.51 1.77 -18.28
CA LEU A 197 16.80 2.48 -18.40
C LEU A 197 17.97 1.52 -18.59
N ALA A 198 18.00 0.41 -17.84
CA ALA A 198 19.04 -0.61 -18.05
C ALA A 198 18.98 -1.21 -19.45
N THR A 199 17.79 -1.53 -19.95
CA THR A 199 17.58 -2.04 -21.31
C THR A 199 18.03 -1.02 -22.34
N ARG A 200 17.61 0.24 -22.21
CA ARG A 200 17.99 1.31 -23.12
C ARG A 200 19.50 1.57 -23.14
N VAL A 201 20.14 1.55 -21.98
CA VAL A 201 21.59 1.74 -21.86
C VAL A 201 22.35 0.55 -22.48
N CYS A 202 21.86 -0.68 -22.31
CA CYS A 202 22.43 -1.84 -23.00
C CYS A 202 22.34 -1.73 -24.53
N GLU A 203 21.21 -1.25 -25.05
CA GLU A 203 21.04 -0.99 -26.49
C GLU A 203 22.01 0.08 -26.97
N GLU A 204 22.14 1.19 -26.25
CA GLU A 204 23.04 2.30 -26.57
C GLU A 204 24.54 1.91 -26.50
N LEU A 205 24.89 0.99 -25.57
CA LEU A 205 26.22 0.41 -25.47
C LEU A 205 26.48 -0.67 -26.52
N GLY A 206 25.48 -1.13 -27.25
CA GLY A 206 25.61 -2.19 -28.26
C GLY A 206 25.68 -3.60 -27.66
N CYS A 207 25.21 -3.81 -26.41
CA CYS A 207 25.16 -5.12 -25.78
C CYS A 207 24.08 -6.00 -26.42
N GLU A 208 24.48 -7.07 -27.13
CA GLU A 208 23.52 -7.94 -27.84
C GLU A 208 22.68 -8.83 -26.91
N ASP A 209 23.29 -9.24 -25.80
CA ASP A 209 22.67 -10.15 -24.81
C ASP A 209 21.70 -9.42 -23.86
N GLY A 210 21.51 -8.11 -24.00
CA GLY A 210 20.67 -7.30 -23.11
C GLY A 210 21.25 -7.15 -21.69
N PRO A 211 20.44 -6.63 -20.74
CA PRO A 211 20.88 -6.43 -19.35
C PRO A 211 21.30 -7.74 -18.67
N GLY A 212 22.49 -7.75 -18.06
CA GLY A 212 23.02 -8.92 -17.32
C GLY A 212 23.55 -10.05 -18.19
N GLY A 213 23.65 -9.89 -19.51
CA GLY A 213 24.30 -10.86 -20.41
C GLY A 213 25.79 -11.00 -20.14
N LYS A 214 26.43 -12.05 -20.69
CA LYS A 214 27.88 -12.34 -20.47
C LYS A 214 28.81 -11.18 -20.85
N ASN A 215 28.46 -10.49 -21.92
CA ASN A 215 29.25 -9.34 -22.44
C ASN A 215 28.57 -8.00 -22.11
N SER A 216 27.60 -7.98 -21.24
CA SER A 216 26.91 -6.75 -20.85
C SER A 216 27.61 -6.08 -19.68
N LEU A 217 27.94 -4.79 -19.85
CA LEU A 217 28.48 -3.95 -18.79
C LEU A 217 27.40 -3.34 -17.89
N CYS A 218 26.14 -3.45 -18.29
CA CYS A 218 24.99 -2.91 -17.60
C CYS A 218 24.00 -4.02 -17.18
N GLY A 219 23.43 -3.86 -16.02
CA GLY A 219 22.42 -4.77 -15.49
C GLY A 219 21.41 -4.04 -14.65
N TYR A 220 20.40 -4.77 -14.17
CA TYR A 220 19.44 -4.23 -13.20
C TYR A 220 19.13 -5.20 -12.09
N GLN A 221 18.70 -4.65 -10.96
CA GLN A 221 18.20 -5.39 -9.82
C GLN A 221 16.98 -4.67 -9.23
N ILE A 222 15.86 -5.36 -9.27
CA ILE A 222 14.62 -4.92 -8.64
C ILE A 222 14.15 -5.99 -7.65
N ARG A 223 13.11 -5.68 -6.87
CA ARG A 223 12.52 -6.70 -5.99
C ARG A 223 12.07 -7.90 -6.83
N LEU A 224 12.50 -9.10 -6.46
CA LEU A 224 12.17 -10.39 -7.10
C LEU A 224 12.78 -10.65 -8.50
N GLU A 225 13.48 -9.72 -9.11
CA GLU A 225 14.12 -9.93 -10.40
C GLU A 225 15.51 -9.32 -10.43
N THR A 226 16.49 -10.13 -10.77
CA THR A 226 17.90 -9.73 -10.91
C THR A 226 18.44 -10.17 -12.26
N LYS A 227 18.95 -9.21 -13.04
CA LYS A 227 19.70 -9.47 -14.27
C LYS A 227 21.04 -8.75 -14.19
N VAL A 228 22.02 -9.45 -13.61
CA VAL A 228 23.35 -8.94 -13.36
C VAL A 228 24.36 -10.00 -13.81
N GLY A 229 25.21 -9.66 -14.80
CA GLY A 229 26.28 -10.53 -15.28
C GLY A 229 27.61 -10.27 -14.56
N GLU A 230 28.58 -11.16 -14.69
CA GLU A 230 29.91 -11.03 -14.09
C GLU A 230 30.66 -9.77 -14.58
N SER A 231 30.43 -9.36 -15.82
CA SER A 231 31.04 -8.16 -16.43
C SER A 231 30.31 -6.87 -16.06
N CYS A 232 29.19 -6.91 -15.33
CA CYS A 232 28.40 -5.73 -14.99
C CYS A 232 29.20 -4.74 -14.14
N ARG A 233 29.23 -3.46 -14.57
CA ARG A 233 29.88 -2.34 -13.89
C ARG A 233 28.94 -1.18 -13.62
N LEU A 234 27.80 -1.19 -14.28
CA LEU A 234 26.73 -0.23 -14.08
C LEU A 234 25.44 -0.99 -13.71
N LEU A 235 24.98 -0.80 -12.49
CA LEU A 235 23.79 -1.43 -11.99
C LEU A 235 22.69 -0.40 -11.80
N TYR A 236 21.57 -0.58 -12.49
CA TYR A 236 20.33 0.11 -12.17
C TYR A 236 19.55 -0.69 -11.12
N CYS A 237 19.13 -0.05 -10.05
CA CYS A 237 18.33 -0.73 -9.02
C CYS A 237 17.25 0.20 -8.45
N THR A 238 16.26 -0.39 -7.78
CA THR A 238 15.33 0.43 -7.01
C THR A 238 15.96 0.88 -5.69
N THR A 239 15.53 2.04 -5.17
CA THR A 239 16.03 2.61 -3.92
C THR A 239 16.00 1.60 -2.77
N GLY A 240 14.91 0.82 -2.66
CA GLY A 240 14.79 -0.23 -1.64
C GLY A 240 15.82 -1.36 -1.77
N VAL A 241 16.30 -1.67 -2.98
CA VAL A 241 17.38 -2.65 -3.18
C VAL A 241 18.71 -2.12 -2.65
N LEU A 242 19.04 -0.85 -2.91
CA LEU A 242 20.27 -0.26 -2.36
C LEU A 242 20.22 -0.16 -0.85
N LEU A 243 19.06 0.17 -0.26
CA LEU A 243 18.88 0.18 1.19
C LEU A 243 19.12 -1.20 1.82
N ARG A 244 18.69 -2.29 1.16
CA ARG A 244 18.99 -3.67 1.62
C ARG A 244 20.47 -4.00 1.53
N LYS A 245 21.14 -3.56 0.46
CA LYS A 245 22.61 -3.73 0.38
C LYS A 245 23.32 -3.00 1.50
N LEU A 246 22.85 -1.82 1.89
CA LEU A 246 23.36 -1.05 3.01
C LEU A 246 23.13 -1.73 4.37
N GLN A 247 22.14 -2.59 4.51
CA GLN A 247 21.96 -3.41 5.69
C GLN A 247 23.03 -4.50 5.84
N GLN A 248 23.57 -4.98 4.73
CA GLN A 248 24.62 -6.00 4.70
C GLN A 248 26.04 -5.39 4.71
N ASP A 249 26.27 -4.37 3.88
CA ASP A 249 27.51 -3.59 3.83
C ASP A 249 27.20 -2.12 4.10
N GLY A 250 27.23 -1.74 5.37
CA GLY A 250 26.90 -0.39 5.83
C GLY A 250 27.75 0.72 5.26
N LEU A 251 28.89 0.40 4.63
CA LEU A 251 29.79 1.36 4.00
C LEU A 251 29.81 1.27 2.46
N LEU A 252 29.10 0.34 1.84
CA LEU A 252 29.15 0.08 0.40
C LEU A 252 30.58 -0.07 -0.13
N THR A 253 31.37 -0.90 0.52
CA THR A 253 32.83 -1.01 0.29
C THR A 253 33.19 -1.32 -1.15
N SER A 254 32.37 -2.12 -1.82
CA SER A 254 32.54 -2.53 -3.21
C SER A 254 32.13 -1.46 -4.25
N VAL A 255 31.34 -0.44 -3.85
CA VAL A 255 30.79 0.58 -4.75
C VAL A 255 31.70 1.80 -4.83
N THR A 256 31.93 2.33 -6.02
CA THR A 256 32.76 3.54 -6.25
C THR A 256 31.91 4.79 -6.46
N HIS A 257 30.78 4.64 -7.13
CA HIS A 257 29.87 5.75 -7.44
C HIS A 257 28.43 5.36 -7.16
N VAL A 258 27.72 6.20 -6.43
CA VAL A 258 26.28 6.10 -6.22
C VAL A 258 25.62 7.26 -6.96
N ILE A 259 24.67 6.94 -7.80
CA ILE A 259 23.82 7.90 -8.49
C ILE A 259 22.40 7.74 -7.91
N VAL A 260 21.86 8.79 -7.32
CA VAL A 260 20.47 8.82 -6.87
C VAL A 260 19.68 9.66 -7.85
N ASP A 261 18.86 9.00 -8.65
CA ASP A 261 18.06 9.65 -9.68
C ASP A 261 16.67 10.03 -9.16
N GLU A 262 16.07 11.04 -9.78
CA GLU A 262 14.73 11.56 -9.47
C GLU A 262 14.57 11.95 -7.98
N VAL A 263 15.61 12.54 -7.36
CA VAL A 263 15.59 12.91 -5.93
C VAL A 263 14.48 13.91 -5.57
N HIS A 264 13.98 14.66 -6.54
CA HIS A 264 12.89 15.61 -6.37
C HIS A 264 11.51 14.93 -6.12
N GLU A 265 11.36 13.62 -6.37
CA GLU A 265 10.13 12.88 -6.02
C GLU A 265 9.94 12.77 -4.49
N ARG A 266 11.01 12.94 -3.70
CA ARG A 266 10.97 13.00 -2.25
C ARG A 266 10.22 11.82 -1.60
N SER A 267 10.44 10.61 -2.11
CA SER A 267 9.90 9.40 -1.46
C SER A 267 10.59 9.13 -0.11
N VAL A 268 9.89 8.46 0.82
CA VAL A 268 10.45 8.08 2.13
C VAL A 268 11.77 7.33 1.97
N GLN A 269 11.82 6.36 1.06
CA GLN A 269 13.03 5.57 0.82
C GLN A 269 14.18 6.41 0.27
N SER A 270 13.88 7.40 -0.60
CA SER A 270 14.92 8.29 -1.13
C SER A 270 15.45 9.22 -0.05
N ASP A 271 14.59 9.84 0.75
CA ASP A 271 15.01 10.72 1.85
C ASP A 271 15.80 9.94 2.91
N PHE A 272 15.38 8.71 3.23
CA PHE A 272 16.13 7.81 4.13
C PHE A 272 17.52 7.47 3.56
N LEU A 273 17.59 7.14 2.28
CA LEU A 273 18.88 6.88 1.60
C LEU A 273 19.81 8.09 1.65
N LEU A 274 19.28 9.31 1.47
CA LEU A 274 20.10 10.54 1.53
C LEU A 274 20.72 10.76 2.91
N ILE A 275 20.00 10.45 4.00
CA ILE A 275 20.56 10.55 5.37
C ILE A 275 21.73 9.58 5.53
N ILE A 276 21.54 8.31 5.13
CA ILE A 276 22.58 7.28 5.24
C ILE A 276 23.80 7.64 4.37
N LEU A 277 23.57 8.05 3.12
CA LEU A 277 24.67 8.43 2.21
C LEU A 277 25.45 9.63 2.76
N LYS A 278 24.80 10.60 3.41
CA LYS A 278 25.49 11.72 4.07
C LYS A 278 26.42 11.23 5.18
N GLU A 279 25.99 10.26 5.98
CA GLU A 279 26.84 9.63 7.01
C GLU A 279 28.02 8.85 6.40
N ILE A 280 27.76 8.06 5.36
CA ILE A 280 28.80 7.28 4.68
C ILE A 280 29.83 8.20 4.04
N MET A 281 29.42 9.31 3.44
CA MET A 281 30.32 10.31 2.85
C MET A 281 31.25 10.95 3.86
N GLN A 282 30.85 11.01 5.14
CA GLN A 282 31.72 11.47 6.22
C GLN A 282 32.75 10.41 6.66
N LYS A 283 32.34 9.13 6.64
CA LYS A 283 33.18 8.00 7.08
C LYS A 283 34.10 7.46 6.00
N ARG A 284 33.73 7.64 4.74
CA ARG A 284 34.41 7.05 3.59
C ARG A 284 34.83 8.12 2.57
N SER A 285 36.13 8.22 2.26
CA SER A 285 36.72 9.26 1.39
C SER A 285 36.67 8.92 -0.12
N ASN A 286 36.54 7.64 -0.47
CA ASN A 286 36.66 7.15 -1.86
C ASN A 286 35.32 6.86 -2.54
N LEU A 287 34.20 7.29 -1.97
CA LEU A 287 32.88 7.20 -2.57
C LEU A 287 32.51 8.52 -3.25
N ASN A 288 31.95 8.47 -4.44
CA ASN A 288 31.40 9.61 -5.16
C ASN A 288 29.87 9.50 -5.21
N LEU A 289 29.18 10.62 -4.97
CA LEU A 289 27.74 10.73 -4.96
C LEU A 289 27.25 11.72 -6.01
N ILE A 290 26.35 11.29 -6.86
CA ILE A 290 25.70 12.13 -7.85
C ILE A 290 24.19 12.12 -7.54
N LEU A 291 23.63 13.32 -7.37
CA LEU A 291 22.19 13.49 -7.21
C LEU A 291 21.63 14.06 -8.51
N MET A 292 20.70 13.36 -9.12
CA MET A 292 20.02 13.83 -10.32
C MET A 292 18.60 14.28 -10.00
N SER A 293 18.27 15.51 -10.37
CA SER A 293 16.99 16.13 -10.10
C SER A 293 16.38 16.75 -11.35
N ALA A 294 15.08 16.96 -11.37
CA ALA A 294 14.47 17.99 -12.21
C ALA A 294 15.00 19.35 -11.75
N THR A 295 14.85 20.41 -12.56
CA THR A 295 15.48 21.74 -12.39
C THR A 295 15.19 22.45 -11.08
N VAL A 296 14.23 21.99 -10.34
CA VAL A 296 13.67 22.64 -9.18
C VAL A 296 14.26 22.04 -7.89
N ASP A 297 14.48 22.85 -6.87
CA ASP A 297 15.07 22.49 -5.55
C ASP A 297 16.53 21.98 -5.55
N SER A 298 17.27 22.18 -6.63
CA SER A 298 18.69 21.76 -6.69
C SER A 298 19.56 22.37 -5.58
N ASP A 299 19.27 23.62 -5.23
CA ASP A 299 20.00 24.34 -4.19
C ASP A 299 19.75 23.79 -2.78
N LYS A 300 18.56 23.26 -2.52
CA LYS A 300 18.24 22.61 -1.26
C LYS A 300 19.07 21.35 -1.05
N PHE A 301 19.21 20.52 -2.09
CA PHE A 301 20.06 19.33 -2.04
C PHE A 301 21.54 19.70 -1.94
N ALA A 302 21.98 20.73 -2.66
CA ALA A 302 23.36 21.20 -2.60
C ALA A 302 23.73 21.70 -1.18
N ASN A 303 22.85 22.49 -0.55
CA ASN A 303 23.04 22.97 0.81
C ASN A 303 23.06 21.82 1.82
N TYR A 304 22.21 20.82 1.65
CA TYR A 304 22.17 19.64 2.53
C TYR A 304 23.50 18.87 2.55
N PHE A 305 24.19 18.78 1.43
CA PHE A 305 25.52 18.16 1.29
C PHE A 305 26.69 19.12 1.40
N GLY A 306 26.52 20.27 2.05
CA GLY A 306 27.62 21.21 2.32
C GLY A 306 28.00 22.09 1.15
N HIS A 307 27.01 22.65 0.46
CA HIS A 307 27.18 23.54 -0.69
C HIS A 307 27.95 22.92 -1.86
N CYS A 308 27.60 21.67 -2.20
CA CYS A 308 28.21 20.99 -3.34
C CYS A 308 27.85 21.66 -4.69
N PRO A 309 28.68 21.51 -5.73
CA PRO A 309 28.40 22.13 -7.01
C PRO A 309 27.10 21.62 -7.66
N VAL A 310 26.39 22.55 -8.29
CA VAL A 310 25.18 22.26 -9.08
C VAL A 310 25.48 22.49 -10.56
N ILE A 311 25.17 21.50 -11.37
CA ILE A 311 25.29 21.57 -12.84
C ILE A 311 23.86 21.63 -13.41
N ASN A 312 23.48 22.76 -13.96
CA ASN A 312 22.22 22.94 -14.64
C ASN A 312 22.35 22.57 -16.12
N ILE A 313 21.49 21.65 -16.57
CA ILE A 313 21.42 21.19 -17.95
C ILE A 313 20.08 21.69 -18.53
N PRO A 314 20.12 22.54 -19.56
CA PRO A 314 18.90 22.98 -20.23
C PRO A 314 18.21 21.79 -20.89
N GLY A 315 16.88 21.76 -20.83
CA GLY A 315 16.08 20.74 -21.50
C GLY A 315 16.01 20.99 -23.01
N ARG A 316 15.81 19.92 -23.76
CA ARG A 316 15.40 20.01 -25.15
C ARG A 316 13.88 19.86 -25.20
N ILE A 317 13.18 20.92 -24.87
CA ILE A 317 11.72 20.92 -24.92
C ILE A 317 11.32 21.79 -26.12
N TYR A 318 10.57 21.17 -27.03
CA TYR A 318 9.89 21.93 -28.05
C TYR A 318 8.77 22.75 -27.41
N PRO A 319 8.36 23.89 -27.99
CA PRO A 319 7.27 24.67 -27.45
C PRO A 319 6.01 23.84 -27.25
N VAL A 320 5.36 24.00 -26.11
CA VAL A 320 4.09 23.37 -25.80
C VAL A 320 3.03 24.45 -25.59
N GLN A 321 2.03 24.44 -26.44
CA GLN A 321 0.87 25.29 -26.26
C GLN A 321 0.02 24.76 -25.11
N VAL A 322 -0.21 25.62 -24.11
CA VAL A 322 -1.02 25.28 -22.93
C VAL A 322 -2.38 25.91 -23.08
N LEU A 323 -3.41 25.08 -22.96
CA LEU A 323 -4.82 25.50 -22.95
C LEU A 323 -5.41 25.10 -21.59
N HIS A 324 -6.05 26.07 -20.92
CA HIS A 324 -6.73 25.82 -19.66
C HIS A 324 -8.18 25.39 -19.87
N LEU A 325 -8.88 25.05 -18.79
CA LEU A 325 -10.25 24.55 -18.82
C LEU A 325 -11.18 25.49 -19.60
N GLU A 326 -10.97 26.80 -19.43
CA GLU A 326 -11.70 27.86 -20.13
C GLU A 326 -11.57 27.72 -21.65
N ASP A 327 -10.32 27.56 -22.11
CA ASP A 327 -10.01 27.42 -23.53
C ASP A 327 -10.57 26.09 -24.08
N VAL A 328 -10.50 25.02 -23.28
CA VAL A 328 -10.98 23.69 -23.66
C VAL A 328 -12.49 23.68 -23.86
N ILE A 329 -13.25 24.26 -22.92
CA ILE A 329 -14.72 24.32 -23.03
C ILE A 329 -15.13 25.19 -24.20
N GLU A 330 -14.43 26.32 -24.41
CA GLU A 330 -14.70 27.22 -25.55
C GLU A 330 -14.44 26.51 -26.89
N ALA A 331 -13.30 25.81 -27.02
CA ALA A 331 -12.90 25.13 -28.24
C ALA A 331 -13.76 23.90 -28.55
N THR A 332 -14.11 23.09 -27.56
CA THR A 332 -14.91 21.87 -27.74
C THR A 332 -16.40 22.17 -27.92
N GLY A 333 -16.84 23.31 -27.40
CA GLY A 333 -18.26 23.64 -27.34
C GLY A 333 -19.03 22.79 -26.32
N TYR A 334 -18.36 22.20 -25.34
CA TYR A 334 -18.95 21.31 -24.34
C TYR A 334 -20.11 21.97 -23.58
N VAL A 335 -21.20 21.25 -23.42
CA VAL A 335 -22.38 21.67 -22.67
C VAL A 335 -22.51 20.80 -21.42
N LEU A 336 -22.52 21.45 -20.26
CA LEU A 336 -22.76 20.78 -19.00
C LEU A 336 -24.26 20.62 -18.76
N GLU A 337 -24.76 19.42 -18.80
CA GLU A 337 -26.15 19.09 -18.54
C GLU A 337 -26.49 19.19 -17.05
N LYS A 338 -27.71 19.67 -16.73
CA LYS A 338 -28.14 19.83 -15.33
C LYS A 338 -28.28 18.50 -14.59
N ASP A 339 -28.57 17.41 -15.32
CA ASP A 339 -28.70 16.07 -14.77
C ASP A 339 -27.36 15.31 -14.69
N SER A 340 -26.27 15.94 -15.14
CA SER A 340 -24.93 15.37 -15.07
C SER A 340 -24.43 15.31 -13.62
N GLU A 341 -23.74 14.23 -13.28
CA GLU A 341 -23.05 14.12 -11.98
C GLU A 341 -21.96 15.16 -11.74
N TYR A 342 -21.53 15.85 -12.80
CA TYR A 342 -20.54 16.94 -12.77
C TYR A 342 -21.16 18.31 -12.60
N TYR A 343 -22.48 18.40 -12.56
CA TYR A 343 -23.21 19.64 -12.34
C TYR A 343 -23.38 19.89 -10.84
N GLN A 344 -23.03 21.09 -10.39
CA GLN A 344 -23.32 21.56 -9.04
C GLN A 344 -24.09 22.86 -9.15
N PRO A 345 -25.37 22.92 -8.70
CA PRO A 345 -26.10 24.17 -8.70
C PRO A 345 -25.41 25.19 -7.79
N PHE A 346 -25.40 26.41 -8.21
CA PHE A 346 -24.93 27.53 -7.40
C PHE A 346 -25.95 27.76 -6.28
N SER A 347 -25.68 27.27 -5.08
CA SER A 347 -26.49 27.57 -3.89
C SER A 347 -25.62 28.33 -2.89
N GLU A 348 -26.06 29.55 -2.60
CA GLU A 348 -25.65 30.33 -1.42
C GLU A 348 -26.37 29.78 -0.17
N GLU A 349 -26.18 28.51 0.16
CA GLU A 349 -26.68 27.95 1.42
C GLU A 349 -25.56 27.94 2.47
N GLU A 350 -25.70 28.89 3.41
CA GLU A 350 -25.02 28.85 4.69
C GLU A 350 -25.65 27.73 5.55
N GLU A 351 -24.98 26.59 5.73
CA GLU A 351 -25.41 25.62 6.73
C GLU A 351 -24.94 26.07 8.12
N GLU A 352 -25.88 26.46 8.96
CA GLU A 352 -25.67 26.63 10.40
C GLU A 352 -25.41 25.28 11.06
N ILE A 353 -24.18 25.04 11.51
CA ILE A 353 -23.87 23.88 12.33
C ILE A 353 -23.84 24.29 13.80
N ASN A 354 -24.83 23.85 14.55
CA ASN A 354 -24.85 23.97 15.99
C ASN A 354 -23.91 22.92 16.63
N LEU A 355 -22.73 23.35 17.06
CA LEU A 355 -21.78 22.51 17.79
C LEU A 355 -22.01 22.62 19.28
N THR A 356 -22.31 21.50 19.91
CA THR A 356 -22.37 21.40 21.36
C THR A 356 -20.96 21.18 21.93
N VAL A 357 -20.37 22.22 22.52
CA VAL A 357 -19.03 22.17 23.11
C VAL A 357 -19.17 21.97 24.61
N THR A 358 -18.51 20.94 25.13
CA THR A 358 -18.45 20.69 26.59
C THR A 358 -17.08 21.14 27.10
N ASP A 359 -17.08 22.10 28.03
CA ASP A 359 -15.87 22.60 28.68
C ASP A 359 -15.34 21.58 29.71
N LYS A 360 -14.04 21.71 30.06
CA LYS A 360 -13.35 20.84 31.03
C LYS A 360 -14.01 20.79 32.41
N GLY A 361 -15.00 21.67 32.67
CA GLY A 361 -15.84 21.70 33.86
C GLY A 361 -17.20 21.00 33.71
N GLY A 362 -17.48 20.32 32.60
CA GLY A 362 -18.76 19.61 32.38
C GLY A 362 -19.92 20.51 31.99
N ARG A 363 -19.72 21.77 31.70
CA ARG A 363 -20.76 22.69 31.23
C ARG A 363 -20.81 22.63 29.70
N THR A 364 -22.01 22.35 29.19
CA THR A 364 -22.30 22.35 27.75
C THR A 364 -22.86 23.69 27.32
N TYR A 365 -22.27 24.29 26.29
CA TYR A 365 -22.84 25.46 25.61
C TYR A 365 -22.88 25.19 24.10
N GLN A 366 -23.88 25.76 23.46
CA GLN A 366 -23.99 25.70 22.01
C GLN A 366 -23.14 26.80 21.41
N HIS A 367 -22.17 26.42 20.58
CA HIS A 367 -21.38 27.34 19.79
C HIS A 367 -21.89 27.26 18.36
N GLN A 368 -22.35 28.36 17.83
CA GLN A 368 -22.75 28.47 16.43
C GLN A 368 -21.50 28.83 15.62
N GLU A 369 -21.00 27.88 14.85
CA GLU A 369 -20.00 28.12 13.84
C GLU A 369 -20.66 28.12 12.47
N TYR A 370 -20.54 29.23 11.77
CA TYR A 370 -20.94 29.30 10.36
C TYR A 370 -19.84 28.67 9.53
N PHE A 371 -20.06 27.45 9.11
CA PHE A 371 -19.22 26.82 8.10
C PHE A 371 -19.76 27.25 6.74
N VAL A 372 -19.09 28.18 6.10
CA VAL A 372 -19.25 28.39 4.67
C VAL A 372 -18.69 27.14 3.99
N LYS A 373 -19.57 26.28 3.53
CA LYS A 373 -19.26 25.04 2.84
C LYS A 373 -18.48 25.37 1.56
N GLY A 374 -17.16 25.29 1.67
CA GLY A 374 -16.24 25.63 0.59
C GLY A 374 -16.16 27.13 0.37
N LEU A 375 -15.16 27.73 0.99
CA LEU A 375 -14.47 28.84 0.37
C LEU A 375 -13.86 28.33 -0.96
N ILE A 376 -14.73 28.11 -1.95
CA ILE A 376 -14.36 28.60 -3.26
C ILE A 376 -14.49 30.12 -3.04
N PRO A 377 -13.40 30.91 -3.10
CA PRO A 377 -13.56 32.33 -3.18
C PRO A 377 -14.68 32.51 -4.21
N SER A 378 -15.75 33.23 -3.88
CA SER A 378 -16.66 33.70 -4.90
C SER A 378 -15.71 34.13 -5.99
N GLN A 379 -15.62 33.38 -7.07
CA GLN A 379 -14.88 33.80 -8.22
C GLN A 379 -15.73 34.98 -8.70
N ASN A 380 -15.51 36.13 -8.07
CA ASN A 380 -15.76 37.39 -8.71
C ASN A 380 -15.18 37.13 -10.10
N LEU A 381 -16.00 37.23 -11.11
CA LEU A 381 -15.65 37.10 -12.51
C LEU A 381 -14.29 37.76 -12.66
N THR A 382 -13.23 36.95 -12.70
CA THR A 382 -11.90 37.52 -12.91
C THR A 382 -11.99 38.19 -14.27
N PRO A 383 -11.44 39.37 -14.45
CA PRO A 383 -11.48 40.05 -15.75
C PRO A 383 -11.07 39.15 -16.92
N GLU A 384 -10.31 38.13 -16.62
CA GLU A 384 -9.85 37.10 -17.56
C GLU A 384 -11.00 36.18 -18.09
N LEU A 385 -12.09 35.96 -17.34
CA LEU A 385 -13.26 35.18 -17.81
C LEU A 385 -14.21 35.99 -18.71
N GLU A 386 -14.12 37.32 -18.73
CA GLU A 386 -14.98 38.15 -19.56
C GLU A 386 -14.76 37.93 -21.07
N GLN A 387 -13.59 37.46 -21.47
CA GLN A 387 -13.25 37.19 -22.88
C GLN A 387 -13.94 35.96 -23.44
N TYR A 388 -14.47 35.05 -22.58
CA TYR A 388 -15.09 33.81 -23.00
C TYR A 388 -16.61 33.96 -23.17
N SER A 389 -17.20 33.04 -23.93
CA SER A 389 -18.65 33.03 -24.17
C SER A 389 -19.45 32.82 -22.88
N VAL A 390 -20.70 33.28 -22.88
CA VAL A 390 -21.61 33.13 -21.72
C VAL A 390 -21.78 31.66 -21.36
N ARG A 391 -21.79 30.79 -22.36
CA ARG A 391 -21.89 29.34 -22.16
C ARG A 391 -20.68 28.79 -21.40
N THR A 392 -19.45 29.13 -21.78
CA THR A 392 -18.22 28.74 -21.13
C THR A 392 -18.17 29.22 -19.70
N ARG A 393 -18.52 30.46 -19.46
CA ARG A 393 -18.59 31.05 -18.09
C ARG A 393 -19.59 30.29 -17.21
N HIS A 394 -20.77 30.00 -17.72
CA HIS A 394 -21.78 29.20 -17.02
C HIS A 394 -21.31 27.77 -16.73
N ALA A 395 -20.72 27.10 -17.71
CA ALA A 395 -20.20 25.73 -17.53
C ALA A 395 -19.12 25.71 -16.43
N ILE A 396 -18.19 26.66 -16.38
CA ILE A 396 -17.16 26.75 -15.35
C ILE A 396 -17.77 27.01 -13.96
N GLN A 397 -18.76 27.89 -13.87
CA GLN A 397 -19.42 28.21 -12.60
C GLN A 397 -20.21 27.04 -12.03
N CYS A 398 -20.85 26.23 -12.88
CA CYS A 398 -21.72 25.12 -12.48
C CYS A 398 -20.98 23.77 -12.45
N MET A 399 -19.72 23.71 -12.89
CA MET A 399 -18.95 22.47 -12.88
C MET A 399 -18.45 22.14 -11.47
N HIS A 400 -18.66 20.89 -11.05
CA HIS A 400 -18.23 20.44 -9.74
C HIS A 400 -16.69 20.57 -9.57
N PRO A 401 -16.18 21.33 -8.60
CA PRO A 401 -14.77 21.73 -8.52
C PRO A 401 -13.80 20.59 -8.18
N THR A 402 -14.32 19.49 -7.60
CA THR A 402 -13.50 18.37 -7.14
C THR A 402 -13.71 17.08 -7.92
N LYS A 403 -14.69 16.98 -8.81
CA LYS A 403 -14.87 15.81 -9.67
C LYS A 403 -14.13 15.98 -11.00
N ILE A 404 -13.58 14.89 -11.51
CA ILE A 404 -12.97 14.85 -12.84
C ILE A 404 -14.08 14.58 -13.83
N ASN A 405 -14.30 15.52 -14.74
CA ASN A 405 -15.31 15.40 -15.76
C ASN A 405 -14.80 14.48 -16.91
N VAL A 406 -15.18 13.22 -16.86
CA VAL A 406 -14.75 12.22 -17.85
C VAL A 406 -15.43 12.42 -19.20
N ASP A 407 -16.66 12.95 -19.23
CA ASP A 407 -17.39 13.28 -20.46
C ASP A 407 -16.68 14.39 -21.24
N LEU A 408 -16.17 15.42 -20.53
CA LEU A 408 -15.35 16.48 -21.13
C LEU A 408 -14.05 15.91 -21.72
N ILE A 409 -13.43 14.92 -21.05
CA ILE A 409 -12.22 14.27 -21.59
C ILE A 409 -12.55 13.53 -22.88
N LEU A 410 -13.66 12.78 -22.92
CA LEU A 410 -14.10 12.06 -24.11
C LEU A 410 -14.40 13.03 -25.26
N GLU A 411 -15.13 14.14 -24.99
CA GLU A 411 -15.44 15.15 -26.01
C GLU A 411 -14.16 15.86 -26.48
N LEU A 412 -13.20 16.14 -25.60
CA LEU A 412 -11.92 16.72 -25.98
C LEU A 412 -11.13 15.78 -26.92
N ILE A 413 -11.05 14.49 -26.61
CA ILE A 413 -10.37 13.50 -27.48
C ILE A 413 -11.11 13.44 -28.83
N SER A 414 -12.44 13.47 -28.83
CA SER A 414 -13.24 13.50 -30.06
C SER A 414 -13.01 14.78 -30.85
N HIS A 415 -12.87 15.92 -30.17
CA HIS A 415 -12.55 17.21 -30.80
C HIS A 415 -11.18 17.19 -31.48
N LEU A 416 -10.16 16.59 -30.86
CA LEU A 416 -8.83 16.44 -31.45
C LEU A 416 -8.86 15.66 -32.77
N GLU A 417 -9.80 14.74 -32.94
CA GLU A 417 -9.95 13.94 -34.16
C GLU A 417 -10.88 14.62 -35.24
N ARG A 418 -11.78 15.51 -34.81
CA ARG A 418 -12.69 16.24 -35.72
C ARG A 418 -12.10 17.54 -36.20
N SER A 419 -11.33 18.23 -35.39
CA SER A 419 -10.76 19.53 -35.72
C SER A 419 -9.70 19.44 -36.82
N SER A 420 -9.79 20.26 -37.83
CA SER A 420 -8.79 20.36 -38.92
C SER A 420 -7.41 20.74 -38.41
N GLN A 421 -7.33 21.48 -37.31
CA GLN A 421 -6.08 21.92 -36.69
C GLN A 421 -5.29 20.76 -36.09
N TYR A 422 -5.94 19.81 -35.40
CA TYR A 422 -5.28 18.75 -34.62
C TYR A 422 -5.25 17.41 -35.35
N ARG A 423 -6.23 17.15 -36.22
CA ARG A 423 -6.33 15.88 -36.95
C ARG A 423 -5.12 15.56 -37.84
N ALA A 424 -4.53 16.61 -38.45
CA ALA A 424 -3.37 16.47 -39.32
C ALA A 424 -2.07 16.22 -38.57
N ILE A 425 -2.06 16.38 -37.22
CA ILE A 425 -0.87 16.20 -36.41
C ILE A 425 -0.81 14.77 -35.92
N ASP A 426 0.13 13.98 -36.48
CA ASP A 426 0.38 12.61 -35.98
C ASP A 426 0.98 12.68 -34.56
N GLY A 427 0.62 11.73 -33.70
CA GLY A 427 1.18 11.57 -32.36
C GLY A 427 0.17 10.98 -31.38
N ALA A 428 0.69 10.53 -30.24
CA ALA A 428 -0.13 9.94 -29.19
C ALA A 428 -0.77 11.01 -28.30
N VAL A 429 -1.94 10.65 -27.76
CA VAL A 429 -2.61 11.38 -26.69
C VAL A 429 -2.29 10.71 -25.35
N LEU A 430 -1.77 11.47 -24.38
CA LEU A 430 -1.51 11.01 -23.02
C LEU A 430 -2.46 11.69 -22.05
N VAL A 431 -3.28 10.91 -21.36
CA VAL A 431 -4.27 11.40 -20.40
C VAL A 431 -3.80 11.06 -18.99
N PHE A 432 -3.61 12.08 -18.14
CA PHE A 432 -3.26 11.90 -16.73
C PHE A 432 -4.50 11.85 -15.85
N LEU A 433 -4.66 10.71 -15.14
CA LEU A 433 -5.76 10.42 -14.23
C LEU A 433 -5.24 10.01 -12.85
N PRO A 434 -5.99 10.24 -11.74
CA PRO A 434 -5.45 9.99 -10.40
C PRO A 434 -5.37 8.51 -10.00
N GLY A 435 -6.06 7.61 -10.69
CA GLY A 435 -6.05 6.21 -10.32
C GLY A 435 -6.81 5.28 -11.24
N LEU A 436 -6.67 3.97 -10.97
CA LEU A 436 -7.17 2.89 -11.82
C LEU A 436 -8.67 2.97 -12.12
N ALA A 437 -9.49 3.38 -11.15
CA ALA A 437 -10.93 3.50 -11.34
C ALA A 437 -11.30 4.50 -12.45
N HIS A 438 -10.60 5.65 -12.48
CA HIS A 438 -10.81 6.66 -13.54
C HIS A 438 -10.25 6.19 -14.88
N ILE A 439 -9.12 5.48 -14.88
CA ILE A 439 -8.55 4.88 -16.09
C ILE A 439 -9.52 3.85 -16.65
N GLN A 440 -10.06 2.96 -15.82
CA GLN A 440 -11.01 1.94 -16.26
C GLN A 440 -12.28 2.56 -16.81
N HIS A 441 -12.85 3.55 -16.12
CA HIS A 441 -14.06 4.23 -16.56
C HIS A 441 -13.87 4.90 -17.93
N LEU A 442 -12.80 5.68 -18.11
CA LEU A 442 -12.52 6.32 -19.40
C LEU A 442 -12.16 5.27 -20.48
N PHE A 443 -11.47 4.19 -20.13
CA PHE A 443 -11.16 3.10 -21.05
C PHE A 443 -12.45 2.44 -21.57
N ASP A 444 -13.40 2.16 -20.68
CA ASP A 444 -14.67 1.54 -21.03
C ASP A 444 -15.50 2.47 -21.93
N LEU A 445 -15.55 3.77 -21.62
CA LEU A 445 -16.21 4.77 -22.47
C LEU A 445 -15.59 4.86 -23.87
N LEU A 446 -14.27 4.94 -23.96
CA LEU A 446 -13.57 4.99 -25.25
C LEU A 446 -13.77 3.71 -26.07
N THR A 447 -13.80 2.54 -25.43
CA THR A 447 -13.99 1.27 -26.16
C THR A 447 -15.43 1.01 -26.56
N THR A 448 -16.40 1.64 -25.90
CA THR A 448 -17.83 1.57 -26.25
C THR A 448 -18.26 2.62 -27.24
N ASP A 449 -17.53 3.73 -27.35
CA ASP A 449 -17.84 4.79 -28.32
C ASP A 449 -17.60 4.35 -29.75
N LYS A 450 -18.56 4.62 -30.65
CA LYS A 450 -18.54 4.20 -32.05
C LYS A 450 -17.33 4.70 -32.84
N MET A 451 -16.81 5.89 -32.49
CA MET A 451 -15.68 6.49 -33.16
C MET A 451 -14.37 5.74 -32.86
N PHE A 452 -14.19 5.31 -31.60
CA PHE A 452 -12.94 4.70 -31.11
C PHE A 452 -12.95 3.17 -31.14
N GLN A 453 -14.04 2.53 -31.54
CA GLN A 453 -14.13 1.06 -31.71
C GLN A 453 -13.24 0.52 -32.82
N ASP A 454 -12.87 1.36 -33.80
CA ASP A 454 -12.02 0.93 -34.94
C ASP A 454 -10.56 0.74 -34.47
N ARG A 455 -10.23 -0.49 -34.09
CA ARG A 455 -8.88 -0.90 -33.69
C ARG A 455 -7.78 -0.69 -34.74
N LYS A 456 -8.15 -0.46 -35.99
CA LYS A 456 -7.18 -0.16 -37.08
C LYS A 456 -6.74 1.31 -37.02
N ARG A 457 -7.58 2.17 -36.47
CA ARG A 457 -7.31 3.62 -36.36
C ARG A 457 -6.97 4.09 -34.95
N TYR A 458 -7.43 3.37 -33.92
CA TYR A 458 -7.27 3.77 -32.53
C TYR A 458 -6.72 2.63 -31.67
N LYS A 459 -5.73 2.95 -30.84
CA LYS A 459 -5.15 2.01 -29.89
C LYS A 459 -5.20 2.63 -28.49
N VAL A 460 -6.16 2.22 -27.68
CA VAL A 460 -6.30 2.66 -26.28
C VAL A 460 -5.48 1.76 -25.38
N ILE A 461 -4.64 2.35 -24.53
CA ILE A 461 -3.71 1.63 -23.66
C ILE A 461 -3.85 2.20 -22.26
N ALA A 462 -4.09 1.34 -21.27
CA ALA A 462 -4.01 1.70 -19.86
C ALA A 462 -2.57 1.52 -19.35
N LEU A 463 -2.06 2.49 -18.60
CA LEU A 463 -0.73 2.47 -18.01
C LEU A 463 -0.82 2.73 -16.50
N HIS A 464 -0.70 1.65 -15.71
CA HIS A 464 -0.77 1.70 -14.26
C HIS A 464 0.21 0.69 -13.64
N SER A 465 0.73 0.98 -12.46
CA SER A 465 1.74 0.16 -11.76
C SER A 465 1.28 -1.28 -11.42
N ILE A 466 -0.02 -1.52 -11.40
CA ILE A 466 -0.63 -2.85 -11.12
C ILE A 466 -0.67 -3.75 -12.37
N LEU A 467 -0.55 -3.18 -13.57
CA LEU A 467 -0.60 -3.94 -14.82
C LEU A 467 0.68 -4.74 -15.05
N SER A 468 0.56 -5.83 -15.81
CA SER A 468 1.71 -6.67 -16.16
C SER A 468 2.74 -5.89 -16.99
N SER A 469 4.01 -6.29 -16.91
CA SER A 469 5.08 -5.68 -17.70
C SER A 469 4.83 -5.77 -19.22
N GLN A 470 4.12 -6.79 -19.68
CA GLN A 470 3.76 -6.96 -21.08
C GLN A 470 2.71 -5.95 -21.54
N ASP A 471 1.67 -5.70 -20.72
CA ASP A 471 0.62 -4.72 -21.03
C ASP A 471 1.20 -3.30 -21.02
N GLN A 472 2.15 -3.04 -20.14
CA GLN A 472 2.84 -1.76 -20.05
C GLN A 472 3.80 -1.53 -21.25
N ALA A 473 4.43 -2.58 -21.76
CA ALA A 473 5.33 -2.50 -22.93
C ALA A 473 4.61 -1.97 -24.18
N ALA A 474 3.31 -2.21 -24.33
CA ALA A 474 2.52 -1.69 -25.43
C ALA A 474 2.49 -0.15 -25.53
N ALA A 475 2.66 0.55 -24.40
CA ALA A 475 2.71 2.02 -24.36
C ALA A 475 3.98 2.59 -24.98
N PHE A 476 5.08 1.81 -25.01
CA PHE A 476 6.39 2.24 -25.54
C PHE A 476 6.54 1.99 -27.06
N THR A 477 5.64 1.24 -27.67
CA THR A 477 5.69 0.98 -29.10
C THR A 477 5.05 2.14 -29.88
N VAL A 478 5.73 2.61 -30.93
CA VAL A 478 5.16 3.58 -31.88
C VAL A 478 4.23 2.82 -32.80
N PRO A 479 2.95 3.19 -32.92
CA PRO A 479 2.02 2.54 -33.84
C PRO A 479 2.38 2.87 -35.29
N PRO A 480 1.88 2.08 -36.27
CA PRO A 480 2.00 2.41 -37.69
C PRO A 480 1.38 3.79 -38.00
N PRO A 481 1.82 4.47 -39.08
CA PRO A 481 1.22 5.71 -39.53
C PRO A 481 -0.30 5.58 -39.74
N GLY A 482 -1.08 6.56 -39.29
CA GLY A 482 -2.53 6.56 -39.38
C GLY A 482 -3.26 5.87 -38.21
N VAL A 483 -2.51 5.34 -37.23
CA VAL A 483 -3.08 4.79 -35.97
C VAL A 483 -2.83 5.75 -34.84
N ARG A 484 -3.89 6.31 -34.23
CA ARG A 484 -3.82 7.18 -33.06
C ARG A 484 -3.73 6.35 -31.79
N LYS A 485 -2.64 6.52 -31.03
CA LYS A 485 -2.46 5.91 -29.73
C LYS A 485 -2.99 6.82 -28.62
N ILE A 486 -3.82 6.30 -27.76
CA ILE A 486 -4.38 7.00 -26.59
C ILE A 486 -3.90 6.25 -25.34
N VAL A 487 -3.10 6.90 -24.52
CA VAL A 487 -2.53 6.32 -23.29
C VAL A 487 -3.19 6.94 -22.08
N LEU A 488 -3.86 6.13 -21.28
CA LEU A 488 -4.48 6.53 -20.03
C LEU A 488 -3.55 6.17 -18.88
N ALA A 489 -2.99 7.15 -18.19
CA ALA A 489 -1.93 6.92 -17.22
C ALA A 489 -2.18 7.63 -15.90
N THR A 490 -1.60 7.10 -14.82
CA THR A 490 -1.41 7.83 -13.57
C THR A 490 -0.10 8.62 -13.62
N ASN A 491 0.32 9.16 -12.49
CA ASN A 491 1.62 9.82 -12.33
C ASN A 491 2.83 8.92 -12.68
N ILE A 492 2.63 7.64 -13.00
CA ILE A 492 3.68 6.76 -13.53
C ILE A 492 4.29 7.28 -14.85
N ALA A 493 3.47 7.96 -15.68
CA ALA A 493 3.93 8.57 -16.92
C ALA A 493 4.48 9.99 -16.73
N GLU A 494 4.50 10.51 -15.50
CA GLU A 494 4.96 11.87 -15.20
C GLU A 494 6.48 11.98 -15.13
N THR A 495 7.15 10.93 -14.58
CA THR A 495 8.61 10.86 -14.43
C THR A 495 9.12 9.47 -14.84
N GLY A 496 10.40 9.35 -15.10
CA GLY A 496 11.10 8.06 -15.26
C GLY A 496 10.76 7.22 -16.51
N ILE A 497 9.69 7.52 -17.22
CA ILE A 497 9.23 6.77 -18.41
C ILE A 497 9.14 7.71 -19.61
N THR A 498 9.61 7.26 -20.76
CA THR A 498 9.48 8.02 -22.01
C THR A 498 8.57 7.28 -22.98
N ILE A 499 7.39 7.84 -23.26
CA ILE A 499 6.50 7.41 -24.33
C ILE A 499 6.90 8.20 -25.58
N PRO A 500 7.36 7.54 -26.65
CA PRO A 500 8.17 8.19 -27.69
C PRO A 500 7.42 9.14 -28.62
N ASP A 501 6.10 9.01 -28.73
CA ASP A 501 5.28 9.67 -29.75
C ASP A 501 4.20 10.61 -29.18
N VAL A 502 4.30 11.02 -27.90
CA VAL A 502 3.33 11.92 -27.27
C VAL A 502 3.44 13.33 -27.81
N VAL A 503 2.32 13.86 -28.28
CA VAL A 503 2.16 15.25 -28.76
C VAL A 503 1.04 15.96 -28.02
N PHE A 504 0.01 15.24 -27.61
CA PHE A 504 -1.13 15.76 -26.88
C PHE A 504 -1.13 15.27 -25.44
N VAL A 505 -1.18 16.16 -24.49
CA VAL A 505 -1.32 15.85 -23.08
C VAL A 505 -2.65 16.40 -22.56
N ILE A 506 -3.43 15.58 -21.90
CA ILE A 506 -4.64 15.95 -21.18
C ILE A 506 -4.37 15.75 -19.69
N ASP A 507 -4.37 16.82 -18.92
CA ASP A 507 -4.07 16.80 -17.49
C ASP A 507 -5.32 17.11 -16.65
N ALA A 508 -5.83 16.09 -15.95
CA ALA A 508 -6.95 16.26 -15.01
C ALA A 508 -6.60 17.04 -13.73
N GLY A 509 -5.32 17.41 -13.53
CA GLY A 509 -4.88 18.23 -12.39
C GLY A 509 -4.88 17.52 -11.04
N LYS A 510 -5.04 16.20 -11.01
CA LYS A 510 -5.19 15.46 -9.78
C LYS A 510 -4.26 14.25 -9.69
N THR A 511 -3.98 13.87 -8.45
CA THR A 511 -3.22 12.69 -8.08
C THR A 511 -3.79 12.05 -6.82
N LYS A 512 -3.42 10.79 -6.55
CA LYS A 512 -3.70 10.16 -5.25
C LYS A 512 -2.43 10.12 -4.42
N GLU A 513 -2.56 10.58 -3.19
CA GLU A 513 -1.48 10.64 -2.21
C GLU A 513 -1.88 9.96 -0.91
N ASN A 514 -0.95 9.21 -0.33
CA ASN A 514 -1.09 8.74 1.03
C ASN A 514 -0.93 9.91 1.98
N ARG A 515 -1.94 10.15 2.83
CA ARG A 515 -1.90 11.14 3.90
C ARG A 515 -2.20 10.48 5.23
N TYR A 516 -1.34 10.74 6.20
CA TYR A 516 -1.52 10.34 7.58
C TYR A 516 -2.03 11.53 8.39
N ARG A 517 -3.06 11.30 9.20
CA ARG A 517 -3.59 12.30 10.12
C ARG A 517 -3.22 11.92 11.55
N GLU A 518 -2.39 12.71 12.19
CA GLU A 518 -1.92 12.50 13.57
C GLU A 518 -3.07 12.42 14.57
N SER A 519 -4.06 13.31 14.46
CA SER A 519 -5.19 13.39 15.39
C SER A 519 -6.06 12.12 15.43
N SER A 520 -6.05 11.35 14.34
CA SER A 520 -6.86 10.13 14.22
C SER A 520 -6.02 8.85 14.06
N GLN A 521 -4.68 8.97 13.98
CA GLN A 521 -3.76 7.88 13.67
C GLN A 521 -4.18 7.07 12.43
N MET A 522 -4.70 7.76 11.42
CA MET A 522 -5.25 7.15 10.21
C MET A 522 -4.44 7.51 8.98
N SER A 523 -4.11 6.51 8.20
CA SER A 523 -3.58 6.65 6.85
C SER A 523 -4.73 6.54 5.85
N SER A 524 -4.79 7.47 4.91
CA SER A 524 -5.82 7.46 3.87
C SER A 524 -5.23 7.86 2.52
N LEU A 525 -5.65 7.14 1.46
CA LEU A 525 -5.30 7.50 0.09
C LEU A 525 -6.28 8.58 -0.39
N VAL A 526 -5.84 9.82 -0.36
CA VAL A 526 -6.65 11.00 -0.68
C VAL A 526 -6.38 11.46 -2.10
N GLU A 527 -7.45 11.76 -2.84
CA GLU A 527 -7.34 12.45 -4.12
C GLU A 527 -7.13 13.95 -3.86
N THR A 528 -6.04 14.50 -4.39
CA THR A 528 -5.64 15.89 -4.19
C THR A 528 -5.20 16.52 -5.50
N PHE A 529 -5.17 17.85 -5.55
CA PHE A 529 -4.59 18.59 -6.67
C PHE A 529 -3.07 18.41 -6.68
N ILE A 530 -2.50 18.40 -7.88
CA ILE A 530 -1.06 18.34 -8.10
C ILE A 530 -0.37 19.66 -7.75
N SER A 531 0.95 19.66 -7.64
CA SER A 531 1.75 20.88 -7.53
C SER A 531 2.01 21.51 -8.91
N LYS A 532 2.45 22.78 -8.93
CA LYS A 532 2.90 23.44 -10.17
C LYS A 532 4.03 22.67 -10.85
N ALA A 533 4.97 22.17 -10.06
CA ALA A 533 6.08 21.34 -10.56
C ALA A 533 5.58 20.08 -11.29
N ASN A 534 4.59 19.36 -10.73
CA ASN A 534 3.99 18.19 -11.39
C ASN A 534 3.27 18.61 -12.68
N ALA A 535 2.52 19.74 -12.67
CA ALA A 535 1.83 20.23 -13.86
C ALA A 535 2.81 20.56 -15.00
N LEU A 536 3.95 21.16 -14.69
CA LEU A 536 5.04 21.43 -15.66
C LEU A 536 5.66 20.14 -16.18
N GLN A 537 5.88 19.15 -15.33
CA GLN A 537 6.41 17.84 -15.74
C GLN A 537 5.44 17.10 -16.69
N ARG A 538 4.13 17.13 -16.39
CA ARG A 538 3.09 16.57 -17.28
C ARG A 538 3.05 17.28 -18.62
N GLN A 539 3.06 18.63 -18.62
CA GLN A 539 3.17 19.44 -19.82
C GLN A 539 4.39 19.08 -20.66
N GLY A 540 5.56 18.91 -20.03
CA GLY A 540 6.82 18.57 -20.71
C GLY A 540 6.80 17.24 -21.43
N ARG A 541 5.78 16.39 -21.21
CA ARG A 541 5.59 15.15 -21.96
C ARG A 541 5.20 15.39 -23.42
N ALA A 542 4.47 16.45 -23.72
CA ALA A 542 4.05 16.80 -25.07
C ALA A 542 5.21 17.36 -25.93
N GLY A 543 6.18 18.07 -25.33
CA GLY A 543 7.25 18.76 -26.04
C GLY A 543 8.55 17.96 -26.23
N ARG A 544 8.53 16.62 -26.15
CA ARG A 544 9.75 15.81 -26.22
C ARG A 544 10.25 15.55 -27.64
N VAL A 545 9.35 15.36 -28.57
CA VAL A 545 9.68 14.92 -29.94
C VAL A 545 9.51 16.07 -30.93
N ARG A 546 8.48 16.88 -30.74
CA ARG A 546 8.13 18.06 -31.54
C ARG A 546 7.25 19.01 -30.74
N GLU A 547 6.85 20.13 -31.34
CA GLU A 547 5.85 21.00 -30.74
C GLU A 547 4.60 20.24 -30.35
N GLY A 548 4.05 20.52 -29.17
CA GLY A 548 2.95 19.77 -28.58
C GLY A 548 1.91 20.65 -27.93
N PHE A 549 0.87 20.01 -27.42
CA PHE A 549 -0.29 20.66 -26.81
C PHE A 549 -0.55 20.04 -25.44
N CYS A 550 -0.84 20.89 -24.46
CA CYS A 550 -1.22 20.49 -23.11
C CYS A 550 -2.57 21.10 -22.75
N PHE A 551 -3.57 20.24 -22.56
CA PHE A 551 -4.92 20.61 -22.15
C PHE A 551 -5.07 20.39 -20.66
N ARG A 552 -5.13 21.48 -19.89
CA ARG A 552 -5.30 21.47 -18.45
C ARG A 552 -6.79 21.54 -18.12
N LEU A 553 -7.35 20.47 -17.55
CA LEU A 553 -8.77 20.43 -17.17
C LEU A 553 -9.03 21.10 -15.81
N TYR A 554 -8.38 22.21 -15.58
CA TYR A 554 -8.54 23.12 -14.45
C TYR A 554 -8.27 24.56 -14.89
N THR A 555 -8.93 25.49 -14.24
CA THR A 555 -8.85 26.90 -14.60
C THR A 555 -7.47 27.49 -14.36
N LYS A 556 -7.11 28.56 -15.05
CA LYS A 556 -5.86 29.26 -14.82
C LYS A 556 -5.76 29.76 -13.37
N ALA A 557 -6.85 30.34 -12.84
CA ALA A 557 -6.91 30.74 -11.44
C ALA A 557 -6.65 29.59 -10.46
N ARG A 558 -7.14 28.39 -10.77
CA ARG A 558 -6.86 27.19 -9.99
C ARG A 558 -5.39 26.78 -10.07
N TYR A 559 -4.77 26.83 -11.25
CA TYR A 559 -3.34 26.56 -11.43
C TYR A 559 -2.48 27.52 -10.60
N ASP A 560 -2.81 28.82 -10.61
CA ASP A 560 -2.08 29.82 -9.85
C ASP A 560 -2.15 29.59 -8.34
N SER A 561 -3.24 28.96 -7.86
CA SER A 561 -3.42 28.56 -6.45
C SER A 561 -2.71 27.23 -6.07
N PHE A 562 -2.12 26.50 -7.01
CA PHE A 562 -1.40 25.30 -6.67
C PHE A 562 -0.13 25.59 -5.86
N ILE A 563 0.19 24.69 -4.92
CA ILE A 563 1.49 24.72 -4.24
C ILE A 563 2.62 24.51 -5.25
N ASP A 564 3.76 25.13 -5.03
CA ASP A 564 4.87 25.04 -5.98
C ASP A 564 5.42 23.62 -6.07
N TYR A 565 5.55 22.91 -4.93
CA TYR A 565 6.06 21.53 -4.84
C TYR A 565 5.18 20.64 -3.96
N SER A 566 5.15 19.36 -4.25
CA SER A 566 4.46 18.38 -3.41
C SER A 566 5.15 18.25 -2.04
N VAL A 567 4.35 18.07 -0.98
CA VAL A 567 4.86 17.81 0.36
C VAL A 567 5.66 16.51 0.35
N PRO A 568 6.90 16.49 0.90
CA PRO A 568 7.69 15.26 1.00
C PRO A 568 6.93 14.11 1.63
N GLU A 569 7.11 12.90 1.12
CA GLU A 569 6.36 11.74 1.59
C GLU A 569 6.63 11.44 3.06
N ILE A 570 7.87 11.66 3.54
CA ILE A 570 8.26 11.45 4.94
C ILE A 570 7.45 12.30 5.94
N LEU A 571 6.85 13.41 5.49
CA LEU A 571 6.02 14.30 6.32
C LEU A 571 4.54 13.92 6.31
N ARG A 572 4.11 12.95 5.50
CA ARG A 572 2.68 12.66 5.28
C ARG A 572 2.29 11.19 5.37
N VAL A 573 3.23 10.30 5.68
CA VAL A 573 3.00 8.86 5.83
C VAL A 573 3.34 8.35 7.22
N PRO A 574 2.82 7.19 7.65
CA PRO A 574 3.24 6.52 8.87
C PRO A 574 4.72 6.13 8.81
N LEU A 575 5.42 6.24 9.93
CA LEU A 575 6.88 6.07 9.98
C LEU A 575 7.32 4.76 10.65
N GLU A 576 6.41 3.84 10.98
CA GLU A 576 6.72 2.59 11.71
C GLU A 576 7.75 1.74 10.98
N GLU A 577 7.57 1.53 9.67
CA GLU A 577 8.51 0.75 8.85
C GLU A 577 9.89 1.41 8.80
N LEU A 578 9.90 2.74 8.69
CA LEU A 578 11.14 3.51 8.67
C LEU A 578 11.88 3.42 10.01
N CYS A 579 11.15 3.55 11.14
CA CYS A 579 11.73 3.38 12.48
C CYS A 579 12.30 1.97 12.68
N LEU A 580 11.62 0.92 12.22
CA LEU A 580 12.15 -0.44 12.25
C LEU A 580 13.46 -0.58 11.46
N HIS A 581 13.53 0.00 10.27
CA HIS A 581 14.75 -0.03 9.45
C HIS A 581 15.90 0.74 10.09
N ILE A 582 15.63 1.90 10.72
CA ILE A 582 16.66 2.67 11.44
C ILE A 582 17.25 1.85 12.58
N MET A 583 16.41 1.24 13.40
CA MET A 583 16.84 0.39 14.52
C MET A 583 17.59 -0.86 14.04
N LYS A 584 17.11 -1.53 12.96
CA LYS A 584 17.78 -2.70 12.37
C LYS A 584 19.19 -2.38 11.87
N CYS A 585 19.38 -1.18 11.31
CA CYS A 585 20.69 -0.74 10.81
C CYS A 585 21.60 -0.17 11.90
N ASN A 586 21.22 -0.21 13.17
CA ASN A 586 21.97 0.33 14.32
C ASN A 586 22.40 1.80 14.15
N HIS A 587 21.51 2.63 13.56
CA HIS A 587 21.76 4.05 13.37
C HIS A 587 21.41 4.92 14.59
N GLY A 588 21.13 4.28 15.74
CA GLY A 588 20.73 4.97 16.98
C GLY A 588 19.22 5.15 17.08
N SER A 589 18.78 6.16 17.84
CA SER A 589 17.34 6.40 18.00
C SER A 589 16.71 6.94 16.71
N PRO A 590 15.50 6.50 16.38
CA PRO A 590 14.78 7.03 15.22
C PRO A 590 14.57 8.54 15.28
N GLU A 591 14.38 9.10 16.47
CA GLU A 591 14.22 10.54 16.70
C GLU A 591 15.47 11.32 16.28
N ASP A 592 16.66 10.90 16.76
CA ASP A 592 17.93 11.56 16.44
C ASP A 592 18.33 11.36 14.98
N PHE A 593 18.03 10.21 14.43
CA PHE A 593 18.33 9.90 13.05
C PHE A 593 17.48 10.76 12.10
N LEU A 594 16.16 10.82 12.31
CA LEU A 594 15.23 11.55 11.45
C LEU A 594 15.35 13.07 11.61
N ALA A 595 15.86 13.57 12.76
CA ALA A 595 16.19 14.99 12.91
C ALA A 595 17.23 15.49 11.89
N ARG A 596 18.04 14.58 11.31
CA ARG A 596 19.06 14.87 10.29
C ARG A 596 18.54 14.79 8.85
N ALA A 597 17.25 14.54 8.66
CA ALA A 597 16.65 14.51 7.34
C ALA A 597 16.68 15.90 6.68
N LEU A 598 16.50 15.92 5.35
CA LEU A 598 16.40 17.16 4.58
C LEU A 598 15.19 18.01 5.02
N ASP A 599 14.07 17.36 5.31
CA ASP A 599 12.89 17.92 5.99
C ASP A 599 12.53 16.99 7.15
N PRO A 600 12.92 17.32 8.40
CA PRO A 600 12.63 16.46 9.54
C PRO A 600 11.14 16.34 9.82
N PRO A 601 10.61 15.11 10.05
CA PRO A 601 9.23 14.94 10.48
C PRO A 601 9.05 15.45 11.93
N GLN A 602 7.80 15.74 12.28
CA GLN A 602 7.49 16.18 13.65
C GLN A 602 7.78 15.06 14.65
N ILE A 603 8.35 15.41 15.80
CA ILE A 603 8.71 14.47 16.87
C ILE A 603 7.50 13.66 17.33
N GLN A 604 6.31 14.26 17.36
CA GLN A 604 5.08 13.58 17.75
C GLN A 604 4.73 12.41 16.83
N VAL A 605 4.96 12.56 15.52
CA VAL A 605 4.71 11.48 14.52
C VAL A 605 5.65 10.30 14.77
N ILE A 606 6.92 10.59 15.04
CA ILE A 606 7.92 9.57 15.36
C ILE A 606 7.57 8.86 16.68
N SER A 607 7.21 9.63 17.71
CA SER A 607 6.78 9.07 19.00
C SER A 607 5.56 8.18 18.87
N ASN A 608 4.57 8.55 18.05
CA ASN A 608 3.40 7.74 17.78
C ASN A 608 3.77 6.42 17.08
N ALA A 609 4.67 6.47 16.11
CA ALA A 609 5.18 5.27 15.43
C ALA A 609 5.92 4.35 16.40
N MET A 610 6.79 4.90 17.26
CA MET A 610 7.51 4.13 18.27
C MET A 610 6.57 3.52 19.32
N ASN A 611 5.55 4.25 19.74
CA ASN A 611 4.54 3.73 20.66
C ASN A 611 3.75 2.55 20.04
N LEU A 612 3.41 2.64 18.75
CA LEU A 612 2.78 1.53 18.07
C LEU A 612 3.71 0.31 17.98
N LEU A 613 4.98 0.51 17.65
CA LEU A 613 5.96 -0.58 17.60
C LEU A 613 6.16 -1.27 18.96
N ARG A 614 6.17 -0.49 20.08
CA ARG A 614 6.20 -1.04 21.43
C ARG A 614 4.95 -1.86 21.74
N LYS A 615 3.77 -1.37 21.41
CA LYS A 615 2.52 -2.09 21.61
C LYS A 615 2.43 -3.40 20.81
N ILE A 616 2.95 -3.41 19.60
CA ILE A 616 3.01 -4.62 18.76
C ILE A 616 4.03 -5.62 19.33
N GLY A 617 4.94 -5.18 20.18
CA GLY A 617 6.05 -5.98 20.73
C GLY A 617 7.24 -6.07 19.77
N ALA A 618 7.37 -5.16 18.82
CA ALA A 618 8.47 -5.10 17.85
C ALA A 618 9.71 -4.36 18.41
N CYS A 619 9.53 -3.55 19.43
CA CYS A 619 10.58 -2.76 20.06
C CYS A 619 10.51 -2.90 21.58
N GLU A 620 11.67 -2.87 22.24
CA GLU A 620 11.79 -2.83 23.70
C GLU A 620 11.11 -1.58 24.27
N ILE A 621 10.54 -1.73 25.49
CA ILE A 621 9.76 -0.64 26.11
C ILE A 621 10.65 0.55 26.44
N ASN A 622 11.84 0.29 26.99
CA ASN A 622 12.74 1.31 27.56
C ASN A 622 13.89 1.71 26.64
N LYS A 623 14.11 1.01 25.55
CA LYS A 623 15.22 1.23 24.62
C LYS A 623 14.74 1.20 23.18
N PRO A 624 15.35 1.95 22.26
CA PRO A 624 15.07 1.87 20.83
C PRO A 624 15.80 0.66 20.22
N GLU A 625 15.57 -0.53 20.76
CA GLU A 625 16.16 -1.79 20.30
C GLU A 625 15.05 -2.73 19.82
N LEU A 626 15.34 -3.50 18.78
CA LEU A 626 14.39 -4.45 18.22
C LEU A 626 14.30 -5.72 19.07
N THR A 627 13.10 -6.16 19.33
CA THR A 627 12.83 -7.52 19.83
C THR A 627 13.07 -8.55 18.72
N PRO A 628 13.15 -9.86 19.02
CA PRO A 628 13.18 -10.90 17.99
C PRO A 628 12.03 -10.78 16.96
N LEU A 629 10.82 -10.45 17.42
CA LEU A 629 9.69 -10.13 16.54
C LEU A 629 10.00 -8.92 15.64
N GLY A 630 10.54 -7.85 16.21
CA GLY A 630 10.90 -6.64 15.48
C GLY A 630 11.94 -6.88 14.41
N GLN A 631 12.91 -7.76 14.66
CA GLN A 631 13.92 -8.14 13.68
C GLN A 631 13.30 -8.84 12.46
N HIS A 632 12.36 -9.77 12.69
CA HIS A 632 11.63 -10.41 11.60
C HIS A 632 10.72 -9.43 10.85
N LEU A 633 10.00 -8.57 11.57
CA LEU A 633 9.15 -7.54 10.95
C LEU A 633 9.97 -6.56 10.09
N ALA A 634 11.17 -6.18 10.54
CA ALA A 634 12.07 -5.32 9.76
C ALA A 634 12.67 -6.03 8.52
N ALA A 635 12.66 -7.36 8.47
CA ALA A 635 13.05 -8.13 7.30
C ALA A 635 11.92 -8.25 6.26
N LEU A 636 10.67 -8.15 6.69
CA LEU A 636 9.50 -8.29 5.82
C LEU A 636 9.12 -6.92 5.21
N PRO A 637 9.06 -6.79 3.89
CA PRO A 637 8.69 -5.55 3.21
C PRO A 637 7.16 -5.39 3.14
N VAL A 638 6.49 -5.47 4.28
CA VAL A 638 5.04 -5.34 4.46
C VAL A 638 4.75 -4.53 5.72
N ASN A 639 3.55 -3.98 5.81
CA ASN A 639 3.10 -3.29 7.01
C ASN A 639 3.31 -4.16 8.27
N VAL A 640 3.73 -3.54 9.37
CA VAL A 640 4.08 -4.24 10.64
C VAL A 640 2.94 -5.12 11.17
N LYS A 641 1.69 -4.68 11.05
CA LYS A 641 0.52 -5.46 11.48
C LYS A 641 0.31 -6.69 10.60
N ILE A 642 0.45 -6.54 9.29
CA ILE A 642 0.37 -7.64 8.31
C ILE A 642 1.54 -8.61 8.53
N GLY A 643 2.75 -8.12 8.76
CA GLY A 643 3.91 -8.93 9.08
C GLY A 643 3.70 -9.79 10.32
N LYS A 644 3.21 -9.21 11.41
CA LYS A 644 2.87 -9.94 12.63
C LYS A 644 1.79 -11.01 12.37
N MET A 645 0.75 -10.66 11.62
CA MET A 645 -0.32 -11.60 11.25
C MET A 645 0.20 -12.80 10.46
N LEU A 646 1.12 -12.59 9.51
CA LEU A 646 1.75 -13.67 8.72
C LEU A 646 2.62 -14.58 9.57
N ILE A 647 3.45 -14.01 10.47
CA ILE A 647 4.28 -14.77 11.41
C ILE A 647 3.41 -15.66 12.28
N PHE A 648 2.36 -15.10 12.89
CA PHE A 648 1.41 -15.88 13.70
C PHE A 648 0.63 -16.90 12.87
N GLY A 649 0.28 -16.58 11.62
CA GLY A 649 -0.33 -17.53 10.69
C GLY A 649 0.57 -18.74 10.40
N ALA A 650 1.87 -18.53 10.27
CA ALA A 650 2.84 -19.59 10.11
C ALA A 650 3.01 -20.44 11.39
N ILE A 651 3.08 -19.78 12.56
CA ILE A 651 3.21 -20.43 13.87
C ILE A 651 2.01 -21.36 14.16
N PHE A 652 0.80 -20.89 13.86
CA PHE A 652 -0.44 -21.64 14.11
C PHE A 652 -0.91 -22.52 12.94
N GLY A 653 -0.09 -22.70 11.90
CA GLY A 653 -0.37 -23.61 10.79
C GLY A 653 -1.49 -23.16 9.84
N CYS A 654 -1.86 -21.88 9.83
CA CYS A 654 -2.89 -21.31 8.97
C CYS A 654 -2.36 -20.20 8.03
N LEU A 655 -1.11 -20.30 7.58
CA LEU A 655 -0.45 -19.28 6.78
C LEU A 655 -1.16 -19.01 5.44
N GLU A 656 -1.62 -20.01 4.72
CA GLU A 656 -2.22 -19.82 3.39
C GLU A 656 -3.51 -18.98 3.44
N PRO A 657 -4.51 -19.28 4.29
CA PRO A 657 -5.66 -18.41 4.48
C PRO A 657 -5.28 -16.99 4.92
N VAL A 658 -4.33 -16.87 5.84
CA VAL A 658 -3.85 -15.57 6.33
C VAL A 658 -3.15 -14.78 5.22
N ALA A 659 -2.35 -15.43 4.38
CA ALA A 659 -1.68 -14.78 3.25
C ALA A 659 -2.68 -14.26 2.18
N ILE A 660 -3.80 -14.96 1.98
CA ILE A 660 -4.88 -14.49 1.09
C ILE A 660 -5.53 -13.22 1.66
N ILE A 661 -5.85 -13.22 2.95
CA ILE A 661 -6.42 -12.05 3.63
C ILE A 661 -5.42 -10.89 3.62
N ALA A 662 -4.16 -11.17 3.93
CA ALA A 662 -3.07 -10.19 3.90
C ALA A 662 -2.87 -9.57 2.51
N ALA A 663 -2.97 -10.36 1.44
CA ALA A 663 -2.91 -9.87 0.07
C ALA A 663 -4.05 -8.90 -0.24
N ALA A 664 -5.28 -9.21 0.21
CA ALA A 664 -6.42 -8.32 0.06
C ALA A 664 -6.29 -7.02 0.88
N MET A 665 -5.64 -7.10 2.06
CA MET A 665 -5.38 -5.92 2.91
C MET A 665 -4.30 -5.00 2.31
N THR A 666 -3.31 -5.58 1.64
CA THR A 666 -2.21 -4.82 1.00
C THR A 666 -2.69 -4.12 -0.26
N GLU A 667 -3.55 -4.76 -1.01
CA GLU A 667 -4.13 -4.26 -2.26
C GLU A 667 -5.54 -3.71 -2.03
N LYS A 668 -6.40 -3.84 -3.00
CA LYS A 668 -7.82 -3.46 -2.86
C LYS A 668 -8.67 -4.70 -2.63
N SER A 669 -9.73 -4.54 -1.82
CA SER A 669 -10.79 -5.53 -1.71
C SER A 669 -11.28 -5.95 -3.11
N PRO A 670 -11.47 -7.25 -3.36
CA PRO A 670 -11.94 -7.73 -4.67
C PRO A 670 -13.39 -7.35 -4.97
N PHE A 671 -14.15 -6.92 -3.95
CA PHE A 671 -15.54 -6.51 -4.12
C PHE A 671 -15.66 -5.14 -4.80
N VAL A 672 -16.44 -5.08 -5.86
CA VAL A 672 -16.74 -3.87 -6.63
C VAL A 672 -18.15 -3.42 -6.32
N THR A 673 -18.30 -2.14 -5.98
CA THR A 673 -19.63 -1.54 -5.78
C THR A 673 -19.94 -0.62 -6.96
N PRO A 674 -20.76 -1.03 -7.94
CA PRO A 674 -21.15 -0.18 -9.06
C PRO A 674 -22.00 1.00 -8.57
N VAL A 675 -21.97 2.11 -9.29
CA VAL A 675 -22.71 3.33 -8.95
C VAL A 675 -24.22 3.05 -8.94
N ASN A 676 -24.70 2.28 -9.93
CA ASN A 676 -26.09 1.88 -10.07
C ASN A 676 -26.23 0.38 -9.73
N GLY A 677 -26.33 0.02 -8.47
CA GLY A 677 -26.43 -1.40 -8.05
C GLY A 677 -25.75 -1.68 -6.71
N LYS A 678 -25.69 -0.68 -5.83
CA LYS A 678 -25.06 -0.83 -4.50
C LYS A 678 -25.74 -1.89 -3.65
N ASP A 679 -27.07 -1.97 -3.71
CA ASP A 679 -27.83 -2.92 -2.89
C ASP A 679 -27.64 -4.36 -3.40
N GLU A 680 -27.59 -4.56 -4.72
CA GLU A 680 -27.33 -5.87 -5.34
C GLU A 680 -25.90 -6.36 -5.01
N ALA A 681 -24.90 -5.45 -5.08
CA ALA A 681 -23.52 -5.78 -4.73
C ALA A 681 -23.37 -6.12 -3.23
N ASN A 682 -24.07 -5.38 -2.34
CA ASN A 682 -24.08 -5.65 -0.91
C ASN A 682 -24.78 -6.98 -0.60
N LEU A 683 -25.90 -7.30 -1.28
CA LEU A 683 -26.57 -8.58 -1.15
C LEU A 683 -25.69 -9.74 -1.64
N ALA A 684 -25.01 -9.57 -2.77
CA ALA A 684 -24.07 -10.58 -3.28
C ALA A 684 -22.90 -10.80 -2.30
N LYS A 685 -22.35 -9.74 -1.70
CA LYS A 685 -21.32 -9.83 -0.66
C LYS A 685 -21.86 -10.55 0.59
N ALA A 686 -23.06 -10.20 1.04
CA ALA A 686 -23.72 -10.83 2.19
C ALA A 686 -23.98 -12.32 1.97
N ALA A 687 -24.35 -12.74 0.76
CA ALA A 687 -24.53 -14.14 0.40
C ALA A 687 -23.23 -14.99 0.48
N MET A 688 -22.07 -14.34 0.39
CA MET A 688 -20.76 -14.98 0.60
C MET A 688 -20.25 -14.88 2.03
N SER A 689 -21.02 -14.25 2.93
CA SER A 689 -20.64 -13.98 4.32
C SER A 689 -20.26 -15.26 5.05
N LEU A 690 -19.13 -15.22 5.76
CA LEU A 690 -18.68 -16.31 6.60
C LEU A 690 -18.42 -15.77 8.01
N SER A 691 -19.20 -16.26 8.99
CA SER A 691 -19.00 -16.03 10.43
C SER A 691 -18.88 -14.56 10.84
N ASN A 692 -19.73 -13.67 10.30
CA ASN A 692 -19.72 -12.23 10.56
C ASN A 692 -18.33 -11.59 10.42
N SER A 693 -17.63 -11.94 9.35
CA SER A 693 -16.29 -11.46 9.07
C SER A 693 -16.13 -11.01 7.63
N ASP A 694 -15.89 -9.73 7.39
CA ASP A 694 -15.54 -9.20 6.08
C ASP A 694 -14.25 -9.86 5.55
N HIS A 695 -13.24 -10.08 6.40
CA HIS A 695 -11.97 -10.73 6.03
C HIS A 695 -12.19 -12.17 5.55
N LEU A 696 -13.00 -12.96 6.26
CA LEU A 696 -13.32 -14.33 5.87
C LEU A 696 -14.25 -14.37 4.64
N THR A 697 -15.07 -13.34 4.44
CA THR A 697 -15.89 -13.20 3.24
C THR A 697 -15.01 -12.99 2.00
N ILE A 698 -13.95 -12.19 2.09
CA ILE A 698 -12.94 -12.03 1.04
C ILE A 698 -12.25 -13.36 0.74
N TYR A 699 -11.85 -14.08 1.78
CA TYR A 699 -11.27 -15.41 1.63
C TYR A 699 -12.20 -16.38 0.91
N ASN A 700 -13.47 -16.42 1.29
CA ASN A 700 -14.49 -17.27 0.67
C ASN A 700 -14.72 -16.91 -0.81
N ALA A 701 -14.80 -15.62 -1.13
CA ALA A 701 -14.90 -15.12 -2.50
C ALA A 701 -13.70 -15.54 -3.36
N TYR A 702 -12.49 -15.45 -2.81
CA TYR A 702 -11.28 -15.89 -3.48
C TYR A 702 -11.26 -17.41 -3.74
N LEU A 703 -11.65 -18.25 -2.76
CA LEU A 703 -11.74 -19.71 -2.95
C LEU A 703 -12.74 -20.08 -4.02
N GLY A 704 -13.93 -19.45 -4.01
CA GLY A 704 -14.94 -19.66 -5.04
C GLY A 704 -14.44 -19.30 -6.44
N TRP A 705 -13.74 -18.17 -6.58
CA TRP A 705 -13.09 -17.78 -7.81
C TRP A 705 -12.01 -18.79 -8.27
N LYS A 706 -11.17 -19.22 -7.35
CA LYS A 706 -10.09 -20.18 -7.65
C LYS A 706 -10.63 -21.52 -8.15
N ASN A 707 -11.72 -21.99 -7.55
CA ASN A 707 -12.38 -23.23 -7.99
C ASN A 707 -12.96 -23.10 -9.42
N VAL A 708 -13.63 -21.98 -9.72
CA VAL A 708 -14.23 -21.75 -11.05
C VAL A 708 -13.19 -21.44 -12.12
N ARG A 709 -12.01 -20.95 -11.76
CA ARG A 709 -10.91 -20.64 -12.69
C ARG A 709 -10.44 -21.91 -13.45
N SER A 710 -10.52 -23.09 -12.83
CA SER A 710 -10.22 -24.36 -13.51
C SER A 710 -11.16 -24.69 -14.67
N ASP A 711 -12.39 -24.15 -14.64
CA ASP A 711 -13.43 -24.39 -15.66
C ASP A 711 -13.30 -23.46 -16.88
N GLY A 712 -12.31 -22.58 -16.87
CA GLY A 712 -11.91 -21.70 -17.98
C GLY A 712 -12.38 -20.26 -17.86
N TYR A 713 -11.88 -19.41 -18.77
CA TYR A 713 -12.04 -17.95 -18.75
C TYR A 713 -13.52 -17.49 -18.73
N ARG A 714 -14.41 -18.17 -19.47
CA ARG A 714 -15.84 -17.78 -19.51
C ARG A 714 -16.55 -18.02 -18.18
N ALA A 715 -16.24 -19.14 -17.51
CA ALA A 715 -16.79 -19.45 -16.20
C ALA A 715 -16.25 -18.48 -15.13
N GLU A 716 -14.95 -18.16 -15.18
CA GLU A 716 -14.31 -17.17 -14.34
C GLU A 716 -14.98 -15.79 -14.44
N MET A 717 -15.19 -15.30 -15.67
CA MET A 717 -15.85 -14.00 -15.90
C MET A 717 -17.31 -14.00 -15.44
N ALA A 718 -18.05 -15.10 -15.66
CA ALA A 718 -19.43 -15.24 -15.20
C ALA A 718 -19.52 -15.20 -13.67
N TYR A 719 -18.59 -15.87 -12.98
CA TYR A 719 -18.49 -15.85 -11.52
C TYR A 719 -18.21 -14.43 -11.00
N CYS A 720 -17.21 -13.75 -11.56
CA CYS A 720 -16.87 -12.39 -11.17
C CYS A 720 -18.04 -11.42 -11.36
N LYS A 721 -18.74 -11.51 -12.50
CA LYS A 721 -19.90 -10.67 -12.79
C LYS A 721 -21.06 -10.94 -11.82
N LYS A 722 -21.38 -12.22 -11.57
CA LYS A 722 -22.46 -12.63 -10.65
C LYS A 722 -22.25 -12.13 -9.24
N HIS A 723 -21.02 -12.11 -8.77
CA HIS A 723 -20.67 -11.79 -7.37
C HIS A 723 -20.05 -10.40 -7.19
N PHE A 724 -20.10 -9.54 -8.22
CA PHE A 724 -19.52 -8.19 -8.21
C PHE A 724 -18.05 -8.19 -7.77
N LEU A 725 -17.24 -9.11 -8.33
CA LEU A 725 -15.83 -9.24 -8.04
C LEU A 725 -14.97 -8.70 -9.18
N SER A 726 -13.88 -8.03 -8.82
CA SER A 726 -12.85 -7.61 -9.77
C SER A 726 -11.89 -8.76 -10.05
N ARG A 727 -11.90 -9.27 -11.27
CA ARG A 727 -10.97 -10.30 -11.73
C ARG A 727 -9.51 -9.86 -11.59
N THR A 728 -9.22 -8.62 -11.95
CA THR A 728 -7.85 -8.08 -11.86
C THR A 728 -7.37 -8.04 -10.41
N ALA A 729 -8.23 -7.64 -9.47
CA ALA A 729 -7.91 -7.66 -8.04
C ALA A 729 -7.63 -9.09 -7.54
N LEU A 730 -8.44 -10.07 -7.94
CA LEU A 730 -8.25 -11.47 -7.56
C LEU A 730 -6.94 -12.07 -8.12
N LEU A 731 -6.55 -11.72 -9.35
CA LEU A 731 -5.26 -12.11 -9.92
C LEU A 731 -4.09 -11.49 -9.16
N THR A 732 -4.18 -10.18 -8.85
CA THR A 732 -3.17 -9.49 -8.05
C THR A 732 -3.05 -10.09 -6.64
N MET A 733 -4.18 -10.45 -6.01
CA MET A 733 -4.19 -11.15 -4.72
C MET A 733 -3.46 -12.51 -4.79
N GLU A 734 -3.63 -13.28 -5.88
CA GLU A 734 -2.91 -14.55 -6.07
C GLU A 734 -1.40 -14.32 -6.17
N ASP A 735 -0.96 -13.31 -6.94
CA ASP A 735 0.45 -12.98 -7.12
C ASP A 735 1.08 -12.50 -5.79
N VAL A 736 0.40 -11.58 -5.09
CA VAL A 736 0.85 -11.08 -3.77
C VAL A 736 0.86 -12.20 -2.72
N LYS A 737 -0.16 -13.08 -2.69
CA LYS A 737 -0.17 -14.25 -1.80
C LYS A 737 1.07 -15.13 -2.03
N GLN A 738 1.40 -15.44 -3.27
CA GLN A 738 2.59 -16.25 -3.60
C GLN A 738 3.88 -15.55 -3.15
N GLU A 739 3.96 -14.23 -3.31
CA GLU A 739 5.07 -13.43 -2.82
C GLU A 739 5.21 -13.50 -1.30
N LEU A 740 4.10 -13.32 -0.57
CA LEU A 740 4.08 -13.37 0.90
C LEU A 740 4.50 -14.75 1.44
N ILE A 741 4.04 -15.84 0.83
CA ILE A 741 4.43 -17.20 1.22
C ILE A 741 5.93 -17.41 0.98
N LYS A 742 6.47 -16.99 -0.18
CA LYS A 742 7.91 -17.06 -0.45
C LYS A 742 8.75 -16.26 0.54
N LEU A 743 8.26 -15.10 0.96
CA LEU A 743 8.94 -14.31 1.99
C LEU A 743 8.97 -15.02 3.34
N MET A 744 7.89 -15.72 3.72
CA MET A 744 7.84 -16.51 4.95
C MET A 744 8.73 -17.75 4.88
N GLU A 745 8.87 -18.38 3.70
CA GLU A 745 9.83 -19.44 3.43
C GLU A 745 11.28 -18.92 3.55
N ALA A 746 11.57 -17.73 3.00
CA ALA A 746 12.89 -17.09 3.07
C ALA A 746 13.31 -16.70 4.49
N VAL A 747 12.36 -16.30 5.34
CA VAL A 747 12.60 -15.97 6.75
C VAL A 747 12.72 -17.24 7.62
N GLY A 748 12.36 -18.42 7.09
CA GLY A 748 12.53 -19.72 7.74
C GLY A 748 11.36 -20.20 8.60
N PHE A 749 10.23 -19.47 8.62
CA PHE A 749 9.03 -19.90 9.35
C PHE A 749 8.30 -21.08 8.69
N VAL A 750 8.55 -21.32 7.42
CA VAL A 750 7.96 -22.42 6.65
C VAL A 750 9.05 -23.18 5.93
N SER A 751 9.03 -24.49 6.02
CA SER A 751 9.96 -25.35 5.27
C SER A 751 9.72 -25.19 3.76
N PRO A 752 10.77 -24.99 2.96
CA PRO A 752 10.61 -24.92 1.51
C PRO A 752 9.90 -26.19 1.03
N ARG A 753 8.81 -26.02 0.29
CA ARG A 753 8.08 -27.15 -0.30
C ARG A 753 9.06 -27.91 -1.16
N SER A 754 9.45 -29.12 -0.71
CA SER A 754 10.27 -30.05 -1.49
C SER A 754 9.72 -30.06 -2.92
N ARG A 755 10.53 -29.58 -3.88
CA ARG A 755 10.24 -29.76 -5.31
C ARG A 755 10.17 -31.26 -5.56
N ARG A 756 8.99 -31.87 -5.39
CA ARG A 756 8.76 -33.21 -5.89
C ARG A 756 9.10 -33.18 -7.36
N THR A 757 10.23 -33.78 -7.65
CA THR A 757 10.82 -34.04 -8.96
C THR A 757 9.71 -34.34 -9.98
N LYS A 758 9.60 -33.47 -11.00
CA LYS A 758 8.90 -33.76 -12.25
C LYS A 758 9.61 -34.86 -13.03
N ASN A 759 9.80 -36.04 -12.45
CA ASN A 759 10.30 -37.23 -13.14
C ASN A 759 9.65 -38.49 -12.53
N GLN A 760 8.33 -38.58 -12.73
CA GLN A 760 7.73 -39.91 -12.79
C GLN A 760 6.70 -39.88 -13.92
N SER A 761 6.96 -40.73 -14.87
CA SER A 761 6.27 -41.01 -16.12
C SER A 761 4.74 -40.88 -16.04
N CYS A 762 4.21 -40.27 -17.08
CA CYS A 762 2.83 -40.32 -17.52
C CYS A 762 2.33 -41.77 -17.51
N ASN A 763 1.46 -42.10 -16.56
CA ASN A 763 0.38 -43.08 -16.79
C ASN A 763 -0.62 -42.96 -15.61
N SER A 764 -1.85 -42.84 -15.97
CA SER A 764 -3.09 -42.73 -15.17
C SER A 764 -3.47 -41.29 -14.78
N GLY A 765 -4.49 -40.82 -15.51
CA GLY A 765 -5.18 -39.57 -15.24
C GLY A 765 -5.90 -39.55 -13.90
N SER A 766 -5.28 -38.91 -12.97
CA SER A 766 -5.92 -38.23 -11.84
C SER A 766 -5.03 -37.06 -11.47
N LEU A 767 -5.46 -35.86 -11.88
CA LEU A 767 -5.01 -34.61 -11.27
C LEU A 767 -5.20 -34.76 -9.76
N PRO A 768 -4.23 -34.29 -8.93
CA PRO A 768 -4.44 -34.24 -7.49
C PRO A 768 -5.70 -33.38 -7.27
N GLU A 769 -6.74 -34.00 -6.77
CA GLU A 769 -7.91 -33.36 -6.24
C GLU A 769 -7.43 -32.32 -5.23
N TYR A 770 -7.44 -31.04 -5.63
CA TYR A 770 -7.52 -29.96 -4.70
C TYR A 770 -8.89 -30.10 -4.04
N ASN A 771 -8.88 -30.74 -2.88
CA ASN A 771 -10.05 -30.90 -2.03
C ASN A 771 -10.80 -29.57 -1.97
N LYS A 772 -12.09 -29.62 -2.20
CA LYS A 772 -13.11 -28.61 -1.91
C LYS A 772 -13.13 -28.36 -0.37
N GLN A 773 -12.09 -27.82 0.20
CA GLN A 773 -12.07 -27.47 1.61
C GLN A 773 -12.58 -26.03 1.78
N SER A 774 -13.88 -25.91 1.90
CA SER A 774 -14.44 -24.84 2.75
C SER A 774 -13.79 -24.97 4.13
N LEU A 775 -13.35 -23.83 4.72
CA LEU A 775 -12.85 -23.81 6.10
C LEU A 775 -13.83 -24.57 6.98
N SER A 776 -13.32 -25.53 7.74
CA SER A 776 -14.14 -26.22 8.73
C SER A 776 -14.54 -25.21 9.82
N ASN A 777 -15.69 -25.40 10.41
CA ASN A 777 -16.16 -24.57 11.53
C ASN A 777 -15.16 -24.52 12.70
N GLN A 778 -14.22 -25.46 12.76
CA GLN A 778 -13.16 -25.51 13.77
C GLN A 778 -11.92 -24.65 13.42
N GLU A 779 -11.72 -24.30 12.15
CA GLU A 779 -10.59 -23.49 11.70
C GLU A 779 -10.89 -21.98 11.72
N VAL A 780 -12.16 -21.60 11.60
CA VAL A 780 -12.61 -20.21 11.64
C VAL A 780 -12.19 -19.48 12.92
N PRO A 781 -12.36 -20.02 14.15
CA PRO A 781 -11.93 -19.36 15.38
C PRO A 781 -10.42 -19.13 15.41
N LEU A 782 -9.63 -20.07 14.91
CA LEU A 782 -8.18 -19.98 14.87
C LEU A 782 -7.74 -18.84 13.93
N LEU A 783 -8.36 -18.72 12.76
CA LEU A 783 -8.11 -17.61 11.85
C LEU A 783 -8.45 -16.26 12.48
N LYS A 784 -9.61 -16.16 13.14
CA LYS A 784 -10.01 -14.94 13.87
C LYS A 784 -9.02 -14.58 14.97
N ALA A 785 -8.47 -15.58 15.66
CA ALA A 785 -7.45 -15.37 16.69
C ALA A 785 -6.15 -14.83 16.11
N VAL A 786 -5.69 -15.36 14.98
CA VAL A 786 -4.50 -14.88 14.27
C VAL A 786 -4.71 -13.46 13.71
N LEU A 787 -5.88 -13.16 13.15
CA LEU A 787 -6.24 -11.81 12.73
C LEU A 787 -6.21 -10.84 13.93
N THR A 788 -6.72 -11.28 15.09
CA THR A 788 -6.68 -10.48 16.33
C THR A 788 -5.24 -10.22 16.76
N ALA A 789 -4.36 -11.22 16.71
CA ALA A 789 -2.94 -11.05 17.07
C ALA A 789 -2.23 -10.00 16.20
N GLY A 790 -2.56 -9.94 14.89
CA GLY A 790 -1.98 -8.96 13.96
C GLY A 790 -2.59 -7.56 14.05
N LEU A 791 -3.90 -7.49 14.29
CA LEU A 791 -4.67 -6.24 14.25
C LEU A 791 -5.14 -5.76 15.65
N TYR A 792 -4.51 -6.20 16.72
CA TYR A 792 -4.98 -5.99 18.09
C TYR A 792 -5.35 -4.54 18.43
N ASP A 793 -4.60 -3.54 17.99
CA ASP A 793 -4.93 -2.12 18.23
C ASP A 793 -6.27 -1.68 17.61
N ASN A 794 -6.75 -2.42 16.62
CA ASN A 794 -7.95 -2.12 15.87
C ASN A 794 -9.15 -2.90 16.42
N ILE A 795 -9.41 -2.80 17.70
CA ILE A 795 -10.53 -3.45 18.39
C ILE A 795 -11.55 -2.40 18.83
N GLY A 796 -12.82 -2.76 18.77
CA GLY A 796 -13.92 -1.98 19.29
C GLY A 796 -14.96 -2.84 19.99
N LYS A 797 -15.67 -2.23 20.94
CA LYS A 797 -16.81 -2.83 21.63
C LYS A 797 -18.07 -2.43 20.90
N ILE A 798 -18.89 -3.39 20.55
CA ILE A 798 -20.21 -3.13 19.97
C ILE A 798 -21.12 -2.65 21.08
N ILE A 799 -21.68 -1.44 20.92
CA ILE A 799 -22.67 -0.87 21.80
C ILE A 799 -24.02 -1.05 21.11
N TYR A 800 -24.82 -1.91 21.68
CA TYR A 800 -26.21 -2.07 21.26
C TYR A 800 -27.07 -1.06 22.03
N THR A 801 -27.65 -0.10 21.34
CA THR A 801 -28.68 0.79 21.85
C THR A 801 -30.01 0.34 21.22
N PRO A 802 -30.95 -0.21 21.98
CA PRO A 802 -32.25 -0.53 21.42
C PRO A 802 -32.92 0.75 20.94
N SER A 803 -33.38 0.76 19.69
CA SER A 803 -34.13 1.87 19.13
C SER A 803 -35.53 1.92 19.77
N VAL A 804 -35.98 3.12 20.05
CA VAL A 804 -37.33 3.35 20.62
C VAL A 804 -38.39 3.30 19.51
N ASP A 805 -37.99 3.57 18.23
CA ASP A 805 -38.89 3.54 17.08
C ASP A 805 -38.56 2.39 16.13
N ILE A 806 -39.59 1.61 15.79
CA ILE A 806 -39.47 0.48 14.85
C ILE A 806 -39.08 0.94 13.44
N ALA A 807 -39.36 2.20 13.10
CA ALA A 807 -39.00 2.80 11.80
C ALA A 807 -37.53 3.18 11.69
N ASP A 808 -36.82 3.35 12.79
CA ASP A 808 -35.40 3.69 12.77
C ASP A 808 -34.55 2.43 12.56
N LYS A 809 -33.83 2.39 11.46
CA LYS A 809 -32.79 1.39 11.25
C LYS A 809 -31.74 1.51 12.36
N VAL A 810 -31.68 0.51 13.22
CA VAL A 810 -30.68 0.43 14.30
C VAL A 810 -29.30 0.31 13.62
N ILE A 811 -28.53 1.36 13.72
CA ILE A 811 -27.15 1.38 13.22
C ILE A 811 -26.24 0.88 14.34
N CYS A 812 -25.43 -0.13 14.04
CA CYS A 812 -24.42 -0.62 14.96
C CYS A 812 -23.44 0.50 15.34
N SER A 813 -23.28 0.78 16.63
CA SER A 813 -22.31 1.72 17.18
C SER A 813 -21.16 0.94 17.81
N ILE A 814 -19.94 1.38 17.52
CA ILE A 814 -18.71 0.74 17.98
C ILE A 814 -17.95 1.73 18.83
N GLU A 815 -17.66 1.38 20.07
CA GLU A 815 -16.76 2.13 20.94
C GLU A 815 -15.34 1.61 20.78
N THR A 816 -14.44 2.49 20.40
CA THR A 816 -13.01 2.18 20.26
C THR A 816 -12.21 2.99 21.26
N ALA A 817 -10.94 2.66 21.51
CA ALA A 817 -10.05 3.41 22.40
C ALA A 817 -9.97 4.93 22.07
N GLN A 818 -10.31 5.32 20.84
CA GLN A 818 -10.23 6.70 20.34
C GLN A 818 -11.60 7.35 20.11
N GLY A 819 -12.68 6.74 20.60
CA GLY A 819 -14.05 7.25 20.48
C GLY A 819 -14.98 6.38 19.68
N LYS A 820 -16.19 6.90 19.43
CA LYS A 820 -17.26 6.16 18.76
C LYS A 820 -17.10 6.14 17.25
N ALA A 821 -17.37 5.01 16.63
CA ALA A 821 -17.36 4.78 15.19
C ALA A 821 -18.57 3.96 14.75
N GLN A 822 -18.81 3.86 13.46
CA GLN A 822 -19.86 3.02 12.86
C GLN A 822 -19.24 2.07 11.83
N PRO A 823 -19.79 0.87 11.60
CA PRO A 823 -19.35 0.04 10.50
C PRO A 823 -19.59 0.75 9.16
N HIS A 824 -18.66 0.62 8.23
CA HIS A 824 -18.82 1.20 6.91
C HIS A 824 -20.03 0.62 6.17
N PRO A 825 -20.78 1.39 5.36
CA PRO A 825 -21.96 0.89 4.65
C PRO A 825 -21.75 -0.35 3.78
N SER A 826 -20.52 -0.63 3.35
CA SER A 826 -20.14 -1.84 2.60
C SER A 826 -19.78 -3.04 3.48
N SER A 827 -19.74 -2.91 4.80
CA SER A 827 -19.48 -4.02 5.71
C SER A 827 -20.69 -4.92 5.86
N ILE A 828 -20.47 -6.24 5.94
CA ILE A 828 -21.52 -7.22 6.25
C ILE A 828 -22.07 -7.05 7.68
N ASN A 829 -21.29 -6.42 8.56
CA ASN A 829 -21.64 -6.19 9.97
C ASN A 829 -22.34 -4.84 10.20
N ARG A 830 -22.80 -4.18 9.14
CA ARG A 830 -23.45 -2.88 9.22
C ARG A 830 -24.67 -2.87 10.16
N ASP A 831 -25.49 -3.90 10.06
CA ASP A 831 -26.76 -4.01 10.78
C ASP A 831 -26.67 -5.02 11.94
N LEU A 832 -25.46 -5.24 12.48
CA LEU A 832 -25.22 -6.22 13.54
C LEU A 832 -25.85 -5.76 14.86
N GLN A 833 -26.74 -6.58 15.41
CA GLN A 833 -27.49 -6.29 16.64
C GLN A 833 -27.08 -7.22 17.80
N THR A 834 -25.78 -7.44 17.96
CA THR A 834 -25.25 -8.26 19.06
C THR A 834 -24.26 -7.46 19.88
N ASN A 835 -24.22 -7.71 21.18
CA ASN A 835 -23.13 -7.23 22.03
C ASN A 835 -21.90 -8.10 21.79
N GLY A 836 -20.74 -7.49 21.73
CA GLY A 836 -19.50 -8.23 21.52
C GLY A 836 -18.33 -7.34 21.18
N TRP A 837 -17.30 -7.97 20.66
CA TRP A 837 -16.08 -7.31 20.25
C TRP A 837 -15.92 -7.44 18.75
N ILE A 838 -15.44 -6.40 18.12
CA ILE A 838 -15.22 -6.34 16.69
C ILE A 838 -13.80 -5.90 16.40
N LEU A 839 -13.17 -6.59 15.47
CA LEU A 839 -11.88 -6.25 14.89
C LEU A 839 -12.15 -5.49 13.59
N TYR A 840 -11.33 -4.48 13.26
CA TYR A 840 -11.43 -3.75 11.99
C TYR A 840 -10.06 -3.51 11.37
N GLN A 841 -10.00 -3.40 10.05
CA GLN A 841 -8.75 -3.14 9.35
C GLN A 841 -8.33 -1.68 9.47
N GLU A 842 -9.23 -0.75 9.20
CA GLU A 842 -8.94 0.69 9.19
C GLU A 842 -10.12 1.54 9.65
N LYS A 843 -9.81 2.74 10.14
CA LYS A 843 -10.79 3.80 10.38
C LYS A 843 -10.71 4.83 9.25
N VAL A 844 -11.87 5.27 8.78
CA VAL A 844 -11.99 6.33 7.77
C VAL A 844 -12.95 7.40 8.26
N LYS A 845 -12.60 8.65 8.08
CA LYS A 845 -13.46 9.79 8.42
C LYS A 845 -14.04 10.38 7.13
N TYR A 846 -15.35 10.31 7.00
CA TYR A 846 -16.15 11.07 6.05
C TYR A 846 -16.95 12.13 6.82
N SER A 847 -18.25 12.20 6.66
CA SER A 847 -19.15 12.95 7.54
C SER A 847 -19.16 12.40 8.98
N LYS A 848 -18.96 11.08 9.12
CA LYS A 848 -18.81 10.35 10.39
C LYS A 848 -17.56 9.48 10.36
N ILE A 849 -17.17 8.94 11.50
CA ILE A 849 -16.07 7.98 11.58
C ILE A 849 -16.63 6.58 11.32
N TYR A 850 -16.06 5.92 10.31
CA TYR A 850 -16.41 4.56 9.93
C TYR A 850 -15.23 3.61 10.13
N VAL A 851 -15.53 2.35 10.46
CA VAL A 851 -14.56 1.26 10.46
C VAL A 851 -14.85 0.33 9.28
N ARG A 852 -13.79 -0.03 8.56
CA ARG A 852 -13.85 -0.88 7.37
C ARG A 852 -13.30 -2.27 7.64
N GLU A 853 -13.78 -3.23 6.84
CA GLU A 853 -13.38 -4.64 6.87
C GLU A 853 -13.39 -5.17 8.30
N THR A 854 -14.59 -5.45 8.77
CA THR A 854 -14.84 -5.78 10.18
C THR A 854 -15.00 -7.28 10.39
N THR A 855 -14.60 -7.77 11.56
CA THR A 855 -14.72 -9.18 11.96
C THR A 855 -15.19 -9.25 13.40
N LEU A 856 -16.29 -9.95 13.63
CA LEU A 856 -16.77 -10.25 14.99
C LEU A 856 -15.81 -11.26 15.65
N ILE A 857 -15.29 -10.93 16.82
CA ILE A 857 -14.35 -11.74 17.58
C ILE A 857 -14.88 -12.06 18.97
N SER A 858 -14.35 -13.10 19.54
CA SER A 858 -14.62 -13.53 20.91
C SER A 858 -13.62 -12.94 21.90
N PRO A 859 -13.87 -13.01 23.22
CA PRO A 859 -12.95 -12.56 24.24
C PRO A 859 -11.60 -13.29 24.29
N PHE A 860 -11.54 -14.59 23.93
CA PHE A 860 -10.32 -15.39 24.09
C PHE A 860 -9.15 -14.90 23.24
N PRO A 861 -9.30 -14.60 21.95
CA PRO A 861 -8.20 -13.99 21.19
C PRO A 861 -7.67 -12.69 21.78
N ILE A 862 -8.55 -11.86 22.35
CA ILE A 862 -8.14 -10.60 23.00
C ILE A 862 -7.32 -10.90 24.26
N LEU A 863 -7.73 -11.87 25.06
CA LEU A 863 -7.00 -12.27 26.27
C LEU A 863 -5.67 -12.97 25.96
N LEU A 864 -5.60 -13.76 24.90
CA LEU A 864 -4.41 -14.52 24.52
C LEU A 864 -3.36 -13.69 23.78
N PHE A 865 -3.77 -12.75 22.95
CA PHE A 865 -2.89 -12.00 22.04
C PHE A 865 -2.98 -10.47 22.19
N GLY A 866 -3.80 -9.99 23.10
CA GLY A 866 -4.00 -8.57 23.35
C GLY A 866 -2.89 -7.89 24.17
N GLY A 867 -3.16 -6.73 24.70
CA GLY A 867 -2.26 -5.95 25.55
C GLY A 867 -2.06 -6.50 26.97
N GLU A 868 -1.60 -5.68 27.88
CA GLU A 868 -1.31 -6.09 29.25
C GLU A 868 -2.60 -6.46 30.03
N ILE A 869 -2.54 -7.59 30.73
CA ILE A 869 -3.66 -8.08 31.53
C ILE A 869 -3.50 -7.66 32.99
N GLU A 870 -4.46 -6.91 33.49
CA GLU A 870 -4.61 -6.58 34.91
C GLU A 870 -5.82 -7.28 35.52
N VAL A 871 -5.65 -7.87 36.70
CA VAL A 871 -6.72 -8.54 37.43
C VAL A 871 -7.18 -7.62 38.56
N MET A 872 -8.37 -7.06 38.42
CA MET A 872 -8.99 -6.20 39.44
C MET A 872 -9.75 -7.07 40.46
N HIS A 873 -9.08 -7.40 41.58
CA HIS A 873 -9.59 -8.35 42.57
C HIS A 873 -10.89 -7.91 43.22
N ARG A 874 -11.03 -6.61 43.53
CA ARG A 874 -12.22 -6.05 44.21
C ARG A 874 -13.46 -6.03 43.32
N GLU A 875 -13.25 -5.69 42.04
CA GLU A 875 -14.32 -5.50 41.07
C GLU A 875 -14.69 -6.79 40.33
N ARG A 876 -13.91 -7.86 40.49
CA ARG A 876 -14.02 -9.12 39.75
C ARG A 876 -14.00 -8.86 38.24
N LEU A 877 -13.15 -7.91 37.82
CA LEU A 877 -12.95 -7.53 36.43
C LEU A 877 -11.55 -7.92 35.99
N LEU A 878 -11.45 -8.28 34.75
CA LEU A 878 -10.22 -8.50 34.05
C LEU A 878 -10.09 -7.37 33.03
N SER A 879 -9.07 -6.54 33.19
CA SER A 879 -8.80 -5.42 32.31
C SER A 879 -7.68 -5.77 31.34
N VAL A 880 -7.83 -5.39 30.07
CA VAL A 880 -6.77 -5.46 29.06
C VAL A 880 -6.53 -4.04 28.57
N ASP A 881 -5.27 -3.57 28.64
CA ASP A 881 -4.85 -2.19 28.29
C ASP A 881 -5.66 -1.08 29.01
N GLY A 882 -6.22 -1.36 30.17
CA GLY A 882 -6.96 -0.41 31.00
C GLY A 882 -8.34 0.03 30.49
N TRP A 883 -8.77 -0.39 29.30
CA TRP A 883 -10.06 0.01 28.72
C TRP A 883 -10.97 -1.15 28.28
N ILE A 884 -10.41 -2.31 28.02
CA ILE A 884 -11.15 -3.53 27.68
C ILE A 884 -11.45 -4.29 28.96
N HIS A 885 -12.71 -4.36 29.37
CA HIS A 885 -13.09 -4.99 30.63
C HIS A 885 -13.94 -6.24 30.38
N PHE A 886 -13.54 -7.33 31.03
CA PHE A 886 -14.30 -8.58 31.06
C PHE A 886 -14.69 -8.90 32.50
N GLN A 887 -15.95 -9.24 32.68
CA GLN A 887 -16.42 -9.72 33.97
C GLN A 887 -16.06 -11.20 34.12
N ALA A 888 -15.16 -11.52 35.02
CA ALA A 888 -14.66 -12.86 35.22
C ALA A 888 -14.26 -13.11 36.68
N PRO A 889 -14.40 -14.35 37.20
CA PRO A 889 -13.84 -14.73 38.50
C PRO A 889 -12.31 -14.44 38.52
N VAL A 890 -11.81 -13.97 39.65
CA VAL A 890 -10.37 -13.66 39.84
C VAL A 890 -9.48 -14.83 39.47
N ARG A 891 -9.89 -16.07 39.80
CA ARG A 891 -9.17 -17.28 39.45
C ARG A 891 -9.01 -17.44 37.93
N THR A 892 -10.03 -17.16 37.15
CA THR A 892 -10.01 -17.21 35.69
C THR A 892 -9.03 -16.18 35.13
N GLY A 893 -9.04 -14.98 35.70
CA GLY A 893 -8.09 -13.92 35.32
C GLY A 893 -6.62 -14.31 35.55
N ILE A 894 -6.32 -14.90 36.70
CA ILE A 894 -4.98 -15.39 37.02
C ILE A 894 -4.56 -16.50 36.07
N ILE A 895 -5.47 -17.43 35.76
CA ILE A 895 -5.19 -18.53 34.81
C ILE A 895 -4.82 -17.97 33.42
N PHE A 896 -5.59 -17.01 32.91
CA PHE A 896 -5.27 -16.41 31.61
C PHE A 896 -3.97 -15.61 31.64
N LYS A 897 -3.67 -14.92 32.72
CA LYS A 897 -2.39 -14.21 32.86
C LYS A 897 -1.19 -15.17 32.83
N GLU A 898 -1.25 -16.26 33.56
CA GLU A 898 -0.21 -17.30 33.57
C GLU A 898 -0.11 -18.02 32.23
N LEU A 899 -1.25 -18.37 31.61
CA LEU A 899 -1.28 -18.99 30.29
C LEU A 899 -0.61 -18.08 29.25
N ARG A 900 -0.89 -16.78 29.32
CA ARG A 900 -0.26 -15.80 28.44
C ARG A 900 1.26 -15.73 28.62
N ALA A 901 1.74 -15.72 29.85
CA ALA A 901 3.19 -15.73 30.11
C ALA A 901 3.87 -16.96 29.49
N LEU A 902 3.21 -18.12 29.55
CA LEU A 902 3.70 -19.34 28.93
C LEU A 902 3.69 -19.26 27.39
N ILE A 903 2.61 -18.70 26.80
CA ILE A 903 2.55 -18.47 25.35
C ILE A 903 3.70 -17.56 24.90
N ASP A 904 3.86 -16.43 25.58
CA ASP A 904 4.88 -15.44 25.21
C ASP A 904 6.29 -16.06 25.27
N SER A 905 6.56 -16.95 26.27
CA SER A 905 7.82 -17.69 26.35
C SER A 905 8.03 -18.65 25.19
N VAL A 906 7.00 -19.40 24.76
CA VAL A 906 7.10 -20.34 23.61
C VAL A 906 7.24 -19.58 22.31
N LEU A 907 6.48 -18.49 22.15
CA LEU A 907 6.56 -17.62 20.97
C LEU A 907 7.94 -16.97 20.85
N LEU A 908 8.52 -16.51 21.97
CA LEU A 908 9.86 -15.93 21.98
C LEU A 908 10.90 -16.94 21.46
N LYS A 909 10.90 -18.18 21.97
CA LYS A 909 11.79 -19.24 21.50
C LYS A 909 11.63 -19.52 20.01
N LYS A 910 10.39 -19.55 19.52
CA LYS A 910 10.11 -19.72 18.08
C LYS A 910 10.57 -18.55 17.24
N LEU A 911 10.49 -17.32 17.75
CA LEU A 911 10.99 -16.13 17.08
C LEU A 911 12.52 -16.05 17.08
N GLU A 912 13.17 -16.58 18.12
CA GLU A 912 14.65 -16.73 18.18
C GLU A 912 15.14 -17.82 17.20
N ASP A 913 14.45 -18.94 17.12
CA ASP A 913 14.72 -20.01 16.15
C ASP A 913 13.49 -20.33 15.29
N PRO A 914 13.32 -19.65 14.13
CA PRO A 914 12.19 -19.90 13.23
C PRO A 914 12.07 -21.34 12.70
N LYS A 915 13.16 -22.11 12.67
CA LYS A 915 13.14 -23.51 12.20
C LYS A 915 12.68 -24.49 13.28
N MET A 916 12.65 -24.09 14.54
CA MET A 916 12.18 -24.94 15.64
C MET A 916 10.74 -25.41 15.39
N SER A 917 10.47 -26.70 15.46
CA SER A 917 9.10 -27.23 15.39
C SER A 917 8.42 -27.06 16.75
N ILE A 918 7.31 -26.33 16.78
CA ILE A 918 6.47 -26.14 17.97
C ILE A 918 5.11 -26.81 17.83
N GLU A 919 4.88 -27.57 16.74
CA GLU A 919 3.59 -28.23 16.50
C GLU A 919 3.23 -29.24 17.61
N ASN A 920 4.24 -29.84 18.23
CA ASN A 920 4.08 -30.80 19.33
C ASN A 920 4.16 -30.13 20.73
N ASP A 921 4.31 -28.81 20.81
CA ASP A 921 4.34 -28.13 22.09
C ASP A 921 2.96 -28.18 22.76
N GLU A 922 2.93 -28.63 24.01
CA GLU A 922 1.68 -28.85 24.76
C GLU A 922 0.89 -27.55 24.95
N ILE A 923 1.60 -26.41 25.10
CA ILE A 923 0.98 -25.10 25.30
C ILE A 923 0.30 -24.66 24.01
N ILE A 924 0.96 -24.79 22.87
CA ILE A 924 0.39 -24.41 21.56
C ILE A 924 -0.81 -25.31 21.23
N GLN A 925 -0.71 -26.60 21.47
CA GLN A 925 -1.84 -27.52 21.25
C GLN A 925 -3.02 -27.19 22.16
N LEU A 926 -2.75 -26.84 23.41
CA LEU A 926 -3.80 -26.42 24.36
C LEU A 926 -4.53 -25.16 23.87
N ILE A 927 -3.77 -24.15 23.41
CA ILE A 927 -4.33 -22.90 22.91
C ILE A 927 -5.17 -23.13 21.66
N VAL A 928 -4.65 -23.89 20.71
CA VAL A 928 -5.38 -24.25 19.48
C VAL A 928 -6.67 -25.01 19.85
N LYS A 929 -6.62 -25.92 20.82
CA LYS A 929 -7.78 -26.63 21.31
C LYS A 929 -8.76 -25.70 22.01
N LEU A 930 -8.28 -24.77 22.87
CA LEU A 930 -9.11 -23.78 23.56
C LEU A 930 -9.85 -22.88 22.56
N ILE A 931 -9.15 -22.38 21.54
CA ILE A 931 -9.72 -21.52 20.51
C ILE A 931 -10.74 -22.30 19.67
N LYS A 932 -10.40 -23.53 19.24
CA LYS A 932 -11.29 -24.38 18.40
C LYS A 932 -12.58 -24.79 19.12
N THR A 933 -12.56 -24.89 20.43
CA THR A 933 -13.78 -25.24 21.21
C THR A 933 -14.75 -24.09 21.38
N GLU A 934 -14.44 -22.89 20.92
CA GLU A 934 -15.32 -21.71 21.03
C GLU A 934 -16.60 -21.80 20.19
N ASN A 935 -16.55 -22.50 19.07
CA ASN A 935 -17.67 -22.69 18.13
C ASN A 935 -18.24 -24.12 18.11
N SER A 936 -17.92 -24.95 19.07
CA SER A 936 -18.50 -26.30 19.16
C SER A 936 -19.87 -26.26 19.85
N ASP A 937 -20.79 -25.45 19.31
CA ASP A 937 -22.23 -25.53 19.61
C ASP A 937 -22.96 -26.19 18.46
#